data_baae8fdbdc81359d9bb33324b3b00e1c
#
_entry.id   baae8fdbdc81359d9bb33324b3b00e1c
#
_cell.length_a   1.000
_cell.length_b   1.000
_cell.length_c   1.000
_cell.angle_alpha   90.00
_cell.angle_beta   90.00
_cell.angle_gamma   90.00
#
_symmetry.space_group_name_H-M   'P 1'
#
loop_
_entity.id
_entity.type
_entity.pdbx_description
1 polymer ?
#
loop_
_entity_poly.entity_id
_entity_poly.type
_entity_poly.pdbx_seq_one_letter_code
_entity_poly.pdbx_strand_id
1 'polypeptide(L)'
;MKIIGTERDYQRYIINYLIENNGYIERKCKMNYDRTTAMDRELLFRFLDTTQPDTMAALRKIYNGQTEETIVKFILQSIDNKGSSLIETLKSGIEISNMHLDLLYNKPATDYNIDLVAKYNANIFSVMEEVWINDDQRIDLVVFLNGFAIATFELKCQSAGQNYRMAIKQYSEDRDPKNRLFLFKAGALVNFAMDLDTCYMTTKLDGLGTRFIPFNRGRGEGVNTGEGNPLDDGVDDYPMHYMWDDILRRDSLIELITKFVFIQREQVVDELTGKKSVKEKLIFPRYHQRDAVRQLLADAEYNGTQLNYLIEHSAGSGKTNTIAWLAHRLVSLHDTQNHIVYDSVLVITDRVVVDRQLQDAIKGIDHKSGLVCTIDDKKTSADLADALKGNYKIIVTTIQKFLYVDFWKLAQNQNNKTFAIIIDEAHSSTSGKDMIAVKNTLGQNDGPEEADAQDVIENEIQRHGKAPNVSVFAFTATPKPMTLRLFGRESIDADGHPVYQPFHLYSMKQAIEEGYILDVLQNYIEYKTYYKLNKTIEDDPEMKTIAAKRQIARYIDLFDDNINQRVNIIVEHFRSTVMQELGGQAKAMVITASREAAVKYRQAFEDYVTRHNYKDVKALVAFSGKVKIENTEYTEPSMNGFAEDKLPKVFDGDEYNVLLVANKYQVGFDQPKLCAMYVLKKLRGVNAVQTLSRLNRVCPPFDKKVVVMDFVNHAEEMEEAFAPFYTTTVLSNTATIAQLRELENKIDGYNVLDDRDVDTVASIVYNPKGKRTTAKEDRLVYQCIQRAVNVLKNQFNEDHQRAFTKNCRGFVRLYEFLSMASSFGDPELHKKYVFVNLLLTYLVIGNSGGISLKDKIQATNFWQESQGDKGNKQRHASAPNVKLSGADVGLTVDEVKHLSEIIDEVNSRAGKGYNSSAMTKVMLQIKDLLLHSDKLKTSAKNNTEQDFEFSFYDNTDDALIEGLSQNQDFFSLLLSNDDIKHRVLGVFLHEVYKELREQP
;
A
#
# COMPACT_ATOMS: atom_id res chain seq x y z
N MET A 1 17.55 -37.07 11.57
CA MET A 1 18.24 -35.82 11.18
C MET A 1 19.73 -35.92 11.43
N LYS A 2 20.59 -35.63 10.42
CA LYS A 2 22.05 -35.62 10.59
C LYS A 2 22.44 -34.27 11.20
N ILE A 3 23.19 -34.27 12.29
CA ILE A 3 23.58 -33.02 12.95
C ILE A 3 24.61 -32.30 12.10
N ILE A 4 24.30 -31.06 11.68
CA ILE A 4 25.22 -30.14 11.00
C ILE A 4 25.95 -29.33 12.07
N GLY A 5 27.23 -29.59 12.24
CA GLY A 5 28.09 -28.93 13.26
C GLY A 5 28.98 -27.83 12.70
N THR A 6 29.26 -27.86 11.40
CA THR A 6 30.15 -26.91 10.73
C THR A 6 29.59 -26.44 9.39
N GLU A 7 30.13 -25.33 8.84
CA GLU A 7 29.79 -24.87 7.48
C GLU A 7 30.09 -25.94 6.43
N ARG A 8 31.18 -26.69 6.60
CA ARG A 8 31.54 -27.78 5.69
C ARG A 8 30.53 -28.95 5.73
N ASP A 9 30.01 -29.28 6.91
CA ASP A 9 28.94 -30.30 7.03
C ASP A 9 27.69 -29.83 6.32
N TYR A 10 27.40 -28.52 6.40
CA TYR A 10 26.24 -27.91 5.73
C TYR A 10 26.39 -27.92 4.20
N GLN A 11 27.57 -27.52 3.68
CA GLN A 11 27.88 -27.62 2.25
C GLN A 11 27.69 -29.06 1.76
N ARG A 12 28.27 -30.03 2.46
CA ARG A 12 28.18 -31.47 2.08
C ARG A 12 26.75 -32.00 2.15
N TYR A 13 25.97 -31.56 3.13
CA TYR A 13 24.58 -31.93 3.25
C TYR A 13 23.77 -31.50 2.01
N ILE A 14 23.88 -30.25 1.62
CA ILE A 14 23.20 -29.71 0.42
C ILE A 14 23.68 -30.44 -0.84
N ILE A 15 24.99 -30.58 -1.02
CA ILE A 15 25.55 -31.26 -2.21
C ILE A 15 25.02 -32.69 -2.33
N ASN A 16 25.08 -33.48 -1.25
CA ASN A 16 24.60 -34.85 -1.26
C ASN A 16 23.11 -34.94 -1.62
N TYR A 17 22.28 -34.04 -1.03
CA TYR A 17 20.87 -33.97 -1.37
C TYR A 17 20.63 -33.68 -2.85
N LEU A 18 21.34 -32.69 -3.40
CA LEU A 18 21.22 -32.30 -4.82
C LEU A 18 21.63 -33.44 -5.76
N ILE A 19 22.66 -34.22 -5.41
CA ILE A 19 23.08 -35.38 -6.19
C ILE A 19 22.05 -36.51 -6.12
N GLU A 20 21.66 -36.88 -4.90
CA GLU A 20 20.81 -38.06 -4.65
C GLU A 20 19.37 -37.82 -5.08
N ASN A 21 18.81 -36.64 -4.89
CA ASN A 21 17.38 -36.35 -5.12
C ASN A 21 17.11 -35.50 -6.37
N ASN A 22 18.04 -34.61 -6.75
CA ASN A 22 17.81 -33.65 -7.84
C ASN A 22 18.63 -33.96 -9.10
N GLY A 23 19.50 -35.03 -9.08
CA GLY A 23 20.29 -35.45 -10.24
C GLY A 23 21.36 -34.45 -10.67
N TYR A 24 21.94 -33.69 -9.73
CA TYR A 24 23.07 -32.82 -9.98
C TYR A 24 24.38 -33.63 -10.12
N ILE A 25 25.31 -33.05 -10.84
CA ILE A 25 26.67 -33.56 -10.98
C ILE A 25 27.61 -32.74 -10.07
N GLU A 26 28.27 -33.40 -9.12
CA GLU A 26 29.34 -32.74 -8.36
C GLU A 26 30.55 -32.50 -9.26
N ARG A 27 31.06 -31.29 -9.23
CA ARG A 27 32.24 -30.89 -10.00
C ARG A 27 33.31 -30.34 -9.07
N LYS A 28 34.57 -30.45 -9.47
CA LYS A 28 35.73 -29.98 -8.67
C LYS A 28 36.28 -28.68 -9.24
N CYS A 29 36.31 -27.63 -8.43
CA CYS A 29 36.71 -26.28 -8.84
C CYS A 29 38.09 -26.26 -9.54
N LYS A 30 39.11 -26.92 -8.99
CA LYS A 30 40.50 -26.96 -9.55
C LYS A 30 40.57 -27.56 -10.95
N MET A 31 39.61 -28.42 -11.34
CA MET A 31 39.67 -29.16 -12.60
C MET A 31 38.72 -28.60 -13.63
N ASN A 32 37.56 -28.07 -13.17
CA ASN A 32 36.41 -27.86 -14.03
C ASN A 32 35.97 -26.39 -14.09
N TYR A 33 36.44 -25.50 -13.20
CA TYR A 33 36.05 -24.12 -13.17
C TYR A 33 37.05 -23.22 -13.85
N ASP A 34 36.62 -22.51 -14.88
CA ASP A 34 37.37 -21.46 -15.53
C ASP A 34 37.09 -20.09 -14.89
N ARG A 35 38.03 -19.57 -14.11
CA ARG A 35 37.89 -18.29 -13.41
C ARG A 35 37.73 -17.09 -14.34
N THR A 36 38.23 -17.16 -15.56
CA THR A 36 38.18 -16.03 -16.51
C THR A 36 36.80 -15.85 -17.11
N THR A 37 36.07 -16.92 -17.27
CA THR A 37 34.73 -16.95 -17.85
C THR A 37 33.64 -17.17 -16.82
N ALA A 38 34.00 -17.63 -15.61
CA ALA A 38 33.08 -18.10 -14.56
C ALA A 38 32.21 -19.28 -15.01
N MET A 39 32.76 -20.19 -15.79
CA MET A 39 32.04 -21.30 -16.43
C MET A 39 32.71 -22.66 -16.15
N ASP A 40 31.90 -23.74 -16.25
CA ASP A 40 32.33 -25.11 -16.49
C ASP A 40 32.25 -25.41 -17.99
N ARG A 41 33.36 -25.21 -18.70
CA ARG A 41 33.39 -25.34 -20.17
C ARG A 41 33.16 -26.78 -20.64
N GLU A 42 33.60 -27.78 -19.89
CA GLU A 42 33.40 -29.19 -20.23
C GLU A 42 31.89 -29.53 -20.28
N LEU A 43 31.12 -29.11 -19.27
CA LEU A 43 29.67 -29.35 -19.24
C LEU A 43 28.92 -28.53 -20.29
N LEU A 44 29.38 -27.33 -20.60
CA LEU A 44 28.81 -26.53 -21.69
C LEU A 44 28.93 -27.29 -23.02
N PHE A 45 30.14 -27.76 -23.40
CA PHE A 45 30.31 -28.45 -24.66
C PHE A 45 29.64 -29.82 -24.68
N ARG A 46 29.64 -30.56 -23.58
CA ARG A 46 28.84 -31.76 -23.44
C ARG A 46 27.34 -31.54 -23.69
N PHE A 47 26.76 -30.46 -23.17
CA PHE A 47 25.38 -30.06 -23.42
C PHE A 47 25.14 -29.75 -24.91
N LEU A 48 26.00 -28.90 -25.52
CA LEU A 48 25.89 -28.52 -26.92
C LEU A 48 26.01 -29.74 -27.86
N ASP A 49 26.98 -30.61 -27.62
CA ASP A 49 27.16 -31.81 -28.41
C ASP A 49 26.02 -32.81 -28.30
N THR A 50 25.39 -32.89 -27.12
CA THR A 50 24.25 -33.75 -26.90
C THR A 50 22.98 -33.25 -27.56
N THR A 51 22.74 -31.94 -27.51
CA THR A 51 21.48 -31.33 -27.91
C THR A 51 21.47 -30.80 -29.35
N GLN A 52 22.64 -30.48 -29.92
CA GLN A 52 22.80 -29.86 -31.24
C GLN A 52 24.01 -30.44 -32.02
N PRO A 53 24.11 -31.77 -32.18
CA PRO A 53 25.29 -32.40 -32.73
C PRO A 53 25.62 -31.97 -34.15
N ASP A 54 24.61 -31.76 -35.01
CA ASP A 54 24.81 -31.34 -36.42
C ASP A 54 25.39 -29.93 -36.50
N THR A 55 24.88 -29.00 -35.71
CA THR A 55 25.38 -27.60 -35.62
C THR A 55 26.83 -27.60 -35.10
N MET A 56 27.11 -28.38 -34.07
CA MET A 56 28.47 -28.51 -33.50
C MET A 56 29.44 -29.13 -34.52
N ALA A 57 29.02 -30.14 -35.26
CA ALA A 57 29.85 -30.77 -36.32
C ALA A 57 30.13 -29.76 -37.46
N ALA A 58 29.16 -28.93 -37.84
CA ALA A 58 29.34 -27.87 -38.86
C ALA A 58 30.30 -26.77 -38.35
N LEU A 59 30.17 -26.32 -37.13
CA LEU A 59 31.07 -25.31 -36.51
C LEU A 59 32.50 -25.85 -36.39
N ARG A 60 32.71 -27.14 -36.06
CA ARG A 60 34.02 -27.77 -36.02
C ARG A 60 34.71 -27.83 -37.39
N LYS A 61 33.94 -27.97 -38.47
CA LYS A 61 34.49 -27.88 -39.84
C LYS A 61 34.93 -26.48 -40.20
N ILE A 62 34.21 -25.44 -39.72
CA ILE A 62 34.52 -24.05 -40.03
C ILE A 62 35.74 -23.57 -39.27
N TYR A 63 35.84 -23.84 -37.98
CA TYR A 63 36.84 -23.26 -37.07
C TYR A 63 38.02 -24.19 -36.75
N ASN A 64 38.04 -25.41 -37.26
CA ASN A 64 39.14 -26.35 -37.29
C ASN A 64 40.08 -26.31 -36.04
N GLY A 65 39.61 -26.85 -34.93
CA GLY A 65 40.36 -26.93 -33.66
C GLY A 65 40.24 -25.70 -32.76
N GLN A 66 39.71 -24.59 -33.23
CA GLN A 66 39.43 -23.41 -32.41
C GLN A 66 37.93 -23.19 -32.10
N THR A 67 37.11 -24.19 -32.32
CA THR A 67 35.65 -24.11 -32.23
C THR A 67 35.21 -23.75 -30.82
N GLU A 68 35.73 -24.41 -29.78
CA GLU A 68 35.34 -24.18 -28.41
C GLU A 68 35.67 -22.75 -27.94
N GLU A 69 36.88 -22.29 -28.23
CA GLU A 69 37.30 -20.92 -27.90
C GLU A 69 36.49 -19.88 -28.63
N THR A 70 36.12 -20.15 -29.90
CA THR A 70 35.28 -19.28 -30.69
C THR A 70 33.87 -19.20 -30.11
N ILE A 71 33.24 -20.32 -29.78
CA ILE A 71 31.89 -20.36 -29.17
C ILE A 71 31.89 -19.61 -27.84
N VAL A 72 32.86 -19.87 -26.95
CA VAL A 72 32.96 -19.16 -25.67
C VAL A 72 33.13 -17.65 -25.88
N LYS A 73 33.94 -17.24 -26.86
CA LYS A 73 34.10 -15.84 -27.21
C LYS A 73 32.80 -15.19 -27.65
N PHE A 74 32.02 -15.85 -28.53
CA PHE A 74 30.72 -15.34 -28.95
C PHE A 74 29.70 -15.28 -27.80
N ILE A 75 29.68 -16.27 -26.91
CA ILE A 75 28.86 -16.25 -25.70
C ILE A 75 29.22 -15.04 -24.84
N LEU A 76 30.50 -14.84 -24.53
CA LEU A 76 30.96 -13.71 -23.73
C LEU A 76 30.63 -12.37 -24.39
N GLN A 77 30.82 -12.26 -25.71
CA GLN A 77 30.45 -11.06 -26.48
C GLN A 77 28.93 -10.80 -26.41
N SER A 78 28.11 -11.84 -26.50
CA SER A 78 26.65 -11.71 -26.36
C SER A 78 26.26 -11.22 -24.97
N ILE A 79 26.82 -11.82 -23.92
CA ILE A 79 26.56 -11.45 -22.51
C ILE A 79 26.99 -10.02 -22.23
N ASP A 80 28.21 -9.64 -22.68
CA ASP A 80 28.86 -8.35 -22.35
C ASP A 80 28.40 -7.21 -23.27
N ASN A 81 27.61 -7.51 -24.30
CA ASN A 81 27.10 -6.50 -25.22
C ASN A 81 26.19 -5.50 -24.47
N LYS A 82 26.27 -4.22 -24.88
CA LYS A 82 25.44 -3.18 -24.32
C LYS A 82 23.95 -3.48 -24.56
N GLY A 83 23.19 -3.61 -23.49
CA GLY A 83 21.76 -3.93 -23.52
C GLY A 83 21.46 -5.43 -23.50
N SER A 84 22.46 -6.30 -23.33
CA SER A 84 22.29 -7.74 -23.13
C SER A 84 22.72 -8.20 -21.72
N SER A 85 22.55 -9.48 -21.43
CA SER A 85 22.86 -10.08 -20.13
C SER A 85 22.97 -11.61 -20.25
N LEU A 86 23.50 -12.27 -19.22
CA LEU A 86 23.53 -13.73 -19.14
C LEU A 86 22.12 -14.33 -19.30
N ILE A 87 21.13 -13.79 -18.60
CA ILE A 87 19.75 -14.32 -18.65
C ILE A 87 19.14 -14.21 -20.05
N GLU A 88 19.36 -13.08 -20.73
CA GLU A 88 18.86 -12.89 -22.11
C GLU A 88 19.60 -13.81 -23.08
N THR A 89 20.92 -13.94 -22.96
CA THR A 89 21.72 -14.86 -23.78
C THR A 89 21.33 -16.31 -23.57
N LEU A 90 21.06 -16.75 -22.32
CA LEU A 90 20.57 -18.08 -22.03
C LEU A 90 19.20 -18.36 -22.67
N LYS A 91 18.29 -17.36 -22.65
CA LYS A 91 16.93 -17.51 -23.21
C LYS A 91 16.87 -17.44 -24.73
N SER A 92 17.75 -16.65 -25.34
CA SER A 92 17.75 -16.41 -26.80
C SER A 92 18.76 -17.23 -27.58
N GLY A 93 19.73 -17.87 -26.91
CA GLY A 93 20.86 -18.50 -27.57
C GLY A 93 21.83 -17.47 -28.20
N ILE A 94 22.69 -17.96 -29.07
CA ILE A 94 23.67 -17.13 -29.80
C ILE A 94 23.69 -17.49 -31.29
N GLU A 95 24.06 -16.52 -32.14
CA GLU A 95 24.28 -16.72 -33.54
C GLU A 95 25.77 -16.76 -33.89
N ILE A 96 26.23 -17.84 -34.54
CA ILE A 96 27.60 -17.99 -34.99
C ILE A 96 27.59 -18.46 -36.45
N SER A 97 28.19 -17.71 -37.36
CA SER A 97 28.26 -18.08 -38.80
C SER A 97 26.92 -18.47 -39.41
N ASN A 98 25.87 -17.71 -39.13
CA ASN A 98 24.46 -17.95 -39.53
C ASN A 98 23.89 -19.29 -39.00
N MET A 99 24.45 -19.83 -37.95
CA MET A 99 23.91 -20.98 -37.23
C MET A 99 23.53 -20.57 -35.81
N HIS A 100 22.33 -20.99 -35.38
CA HIS A 100 21.86 -20.73 -34.03
C HIS A 100 22.31 -21.82 -33.08
N LEU A 101 22.74 -21.41 -31.86
CA LEU A 101 23.04 -22.31 -30.75
C LEU A 101 22.15 -21.95 -29.56
N ASP A 102 21.29 -22.87 -29.18
CA ASP A 102 20.53 -22.80 -27.94
C ASP A 102 21.44 -23.10 -26.75
N LEU A 103 21.35 -22.31 -25.70
CA LEU A 103 22.15 -22.48 -24.48
C LEU A 103 21.32 -23.08 -23.32
N LEU A 104 20.01 -23.14 -23.50
CA LEU A 104 19.04 -23.65 -22.51
C LEU A 104 17.78 -24.12 -23.19
N TYR A 105 17.23 -25.24 -22.77
CA TYR A 105 15.90 -25.70 -23.20
C TYR A 105 14.87 -25.61 -22.07
N ASN A 106 13.75 -24.96 -22.37
CA ASN A 106 12.62 -24.84 -21.45
C ASN A 106 11.81 -26.12 -21.37
N LYS A 107 11.11 -26.32 -20.25
CA LYS A 107 10.11 -27.39 -20.13
C LYS A 107 9.00 -27.12 -21.15
N PRO A 108 8.72 -28.10 -22.06
CA PRO A 108 7.59 -27.99 -22.99
C PRO A 108 6.27 -27.89 -22.23
N ALA A 109 5.29 -27.18 -22.79
CA ALA A 109 3.95 -27.08 -22.21
C ALA A 109 3.20 -28.41 -22.24
N THR A 110 3.53 -29.27 -23.22
CA THR A 110 2.97 -30.63 -23.38
C THR A 110 4.06 -31.60 -23.78
N ASP A 111 3.89 -32.88 -23.50
CA ASP A 111 4.86 -33.92 -23.82
C ASP A 111 4.72 -34.48 -25.25
N TYR A 112 3.91 -33.90 -26.11
CA TYR A 112 3.69 -34.36 -27.47
C TYR A 112 4.92 -34.25 -28.38
N ASN A 113 5.80 -33.27 -28.14
CA ASN A 113 7.03 -33.14 -28.89
C ASN A 113 8.19 -33.84 -28.18
N ILE A 114 8.40 -35.10 -28.53
CA ILE A 114 9.40 -35.97 -27.88
C ILE A 114 10.81 -35.39 -27.99
N ASP A 115 11.15 -34.70 -29.11
CA ASP A 115 12.47 -34.12 -29.33
C ASP A 115 12.71 -32.94 -28.38
N LEU A 116 11.69 -32.09 -28.17
CA LEU A 116 11.80 -31.01 -27.19
C LEU A 116 11.88 -31.49 -25.76
N VAL A 117 11.14 -32.56 -25.43
CA VAL A 117 11.23 -33.24 -24.12
C VAL A 117 12.63 -33.83 -23.91
N ALA A 118 13.21 -34.47 -24.92
CA ALA A 118 14.57 -35.04 -24.87
C ALA A 118 15.62 -33.93 -24.67
N LYS A 119 15.52 -32.82 -25.41
CA LYS A 119 16.41 -31.65 -25.28
C LYS A 119 16.27 -30.99 -23.89
N TYR A 120 15.04 -30.85 -23.38
CA TYR A 120 14.80 -30.37 -22.03
C TYR A 120 15.49 -31.23 -20.97
N ASN A 121 15.33 -32.55 -21.09
CA ASN A 121 15.94 -33.49 -20.15
C ASN A 121 17.48 -33.52 -20.24
N ALA A 122 18.06 -33.09 -21.36
CA ALA A 122 19.49 -33.00 -21.58
C ALA A 122 20.15 -31.78 -20.92
N ASN A 123 19.37 -30.83 -20.33
CA ASN A 123 19.97 -29.79 -19.51
C ASN A 123 20.79 -30.39 -18.38
N ILE A 124 22.01 -29.85 -18.14
CA ILE A 124 22.97 -30.38 -17.19
C ILE A 124 23.03 -29.46 -15.98
N PHE A 125 22.73 -29.99 -14.80
CA PHE A 125 22.84 -29.33 -13.53
C PHE A 125 24.08 -29.80 -12.80
N SER A 126 24.88 -28.88 -12.30
CA SER A 126 26.05 -29.22 -11.50
C SER A 126 26.27 -28.29 -10.34
N VAL A 127 27.03 -28.76 -9.38
CA VAL A 127 27.35 -28.02 -8.16
C VAL A 127 28.84 -28.16 -7.85
N MET A 128 29.44 -27.03 -7.42
CA MET A 128 30.84 -26.98 -6.98
C MET A 128 30.96 -26.41 -5.57
N GLU A 129 31.68 -27.08 -4.70
CA GLU A 129 32.04 -26.56 -3.39
C GLU A 129 33.35 -25.76 -3.46
N GLU A 130 33.52 -24.81 -2.54
CA GLU A 130 34.78 -24.09 -2.34
C GLU A 130 35.35 -23.51 -3.65
N VAL A 131 34.52 -22.71 -4.36
CA VAL A 131 34.89 -22.17 -5.67
C VAL A 131 35.83 -20.97 -5.52
N TRP A 132 37.08 -21.14 -5.94
CA TRP A 132 38.09 -20.09 -5.88
C TRP A 132 37.83 -19.01 -6.91
N ILE A 133 37.56 -17.77 -6.42
CA ILE A 133 37.30 -16.59 -7.25
C ILE A 133 38.58 -15.82 -7.54
N ASN A 134 39.55 -15.89 -6.63
CA ASN A 134 40.93 -15.43 -6.77
C ASN A 134 41.85 -16.36 -5.95
N ASP A 135 43.11 -15.97 -5.71
CA ASP A 135 44.07 -16.83 -5.01
C ASP A 135 43.79 -16.91 -3.50
N ASP A 136 43.09 -15.96 -2.92
CA ASP A 136 42.88 -15.83 -1.47
C ASP A 136 41.43 -16.06 -1.06
N GLN A 137 40.49 -16.02 -2.00
CA GLN A 137 39.03 -16.03 -1.70
C GLN A 137 38.27 -17.11 -2.45
N ARG A 138 37.32 -17.71 -1.77
CA ARG A 138 36.44 -18.76 -2.30
C ARG A 138 35.00 -18.54 -1.86
N ILE A 139 34.06 -19.04 -2.65
CA ILE A 139 32.63 -19.10 -2.38
C ILE A 139 32.28 -20.52 -1.92
N ASP A 140 31.46 -20.65 -0.91
CA ASP A 140 31.12 -21.93 -0.29
C ASP A 140 30.49 -22.90 -1.28
N LEU A 141 29.49 -22.42 -2.08
CA LEU A 141 28.81 -23.25 -3.04
C LEU A 141 28.40 -22.44 -4.28
N VAL A 142 28.58 -23.02 -5.47
CA VAL A 142 28.10 -22.45 -6.73
C VAL A 142 27.30 -23.51 -7.49
N VAL A 143 26.09 -23.13 -7.94
CA VAL A 143 25.22 -23.94 -8.77
C VAL A 143 25.33 -23.51 -10.23
N PHE A 144 25.50 -24.50 -11.11
CA PHE A 144 25.63 -24.28 -12.55
C PHE A 144 24.50 -24.98 -13.33
N LEU A 145 24.14 -24.37 -14.46
CA LEU A 145 23.23 -24.92 -15.46
C LEU A 145 23.92 -24.85 -16.83
N ASN A 146 24.08 -26.03 -17.49
CA ASN A 146 24.77 -26.14 -18.78
C ASN A 146 26.17 -25.49 -18.78
N GLY A 147 26.87 -25.54 -17.64
CA GLY A 147 28.18 -24.94 -17.45
C GLY A 147 28.18 -23.45 -17.06
N PHE A 148 27.05 -22.75 -17.03
CA PHE A 148 26.95 -21.37 -16.61
C PHE A 148 26.70 -21.28 -15.10
N ALA A 149 27.39 -20.41 -14.39
CA ALA A 149 27.13 -20.12 -12.98
C ALA A 149 25.81 -19.38 -12.84
N ILE A 150 24.86 -19.96 -12.10
CA ILE A 150 23.50 -19.41 -11.91
C ILE A 150 23.31 -18.81 -10.54
N ALA A 151 23.74 -19.49 -9.49
CA ALA A 151 23.58 -19.05 -8.11
C ALA A 151 24.81 -19.31 -7.28
N THR A 152 25.17 -18.38 -6.40
CA THR A 152 26.22 -18.54 -5.40
C THR A 152 25.62 -18.57 -4.00
N PHE A 153 26.30 -19.22 -3.07
CA PHE A 153 25.89 -19.36 -1.69
C PHE A 153 27.08 -19.12 -0.75
N GLU A 154 26.90 -18.24 0.22
CA GLU A 154 27.69 -18.13 1.43
C GLU A 154 26.89 -18.73 2.57
N LEU A 155 27.39 -19.78 3.17
CA LEU A 155 26.69 -20.61 4.15
C LEU A 155 27.28 -20.36 5.54
N LYS A 156 26.42 -20.25 6.55
CA LYS A 156 26.82 -20.10 7.95
C LYS A 156 26.11 -21.12 8.81
N CYS A 157 26.74 -21.48 9.92
CA CYS A 157 26.21 -22.48 10.83
C CYS A 157 26.10 -21.91 12.24
N GLN A 158 24.89 -21.90 12.81
CA GLN A 158 24.63 -21.36 14.14
C GLN A 158 25.38 -22.12 15.23
N SER A 159 25.61 -23.43 15.07
CA SER A 159 26.40 -24.23 16.02
C SER A 159 27.86 -23.77 16.12
N ALA A 160 28.38 -23.09 15.07
CA ALA A 160 29.69 -22.44 15.09
C ALA A 160 29.65 -20.98 15.56
N GLY A 161 28.49 -20.49 16.06
CA GLY A 161 28.29 -19.09 16.47
C GLY A 161 28.14 -18.10 15.31
N GLN A 162 27.85 -18.57 14.11
CA GLN A 162 27.75 -17.76 12.88
C GLN A 162 26.30 -17.80 12.34
N ASN A 163 25.92 -16.74 11.61
CA ASN A 163 24.61 -16.63 11.01
C ASN A 163 24.64 -15.93 9.64
N TYR A 164 23.50 -15.85 8.97
CA TYR A 164 23.34 -15.24 7.65
C TYR A 164 23.87 -13.80 7.54
N ARG A 165 23.89 -13.02 8.65
CA ARG A 165 24.41 -11.63 8.64
C ARG A 165 25.91 -11.59 8.39
N MET A 166 26.65 -12.61 8.85
CA MET A 166 28.07 -12.77 8.54
C MET A 166 28.28 -13.11 7.06
N ALA A 167 27.39 -13.93 6.47
CA ALA A 167 27.41 -14.19 5.02
C ALA A 167 27.12 -12.91 4.21
N ILE A 168 26.14 -12.09 4.63
CA ILE A 168 25.86 -10.78 4.01
C ILE A 168 27.10 -9.88 4.10
N LYS A 169 27.71 -9.80 5.27
CA LYS A 169 28.94 -9.01 5.48
C LYS A 169 30.06 -9.48 4.56
N GLN A 170 30.26 -10.77 4.43
CA GLN A 170 31.27 -11.38 3.58
C GLN A 170 31.07 -11.02 2.10
N TYR A 171 29.82 -11.07 1.59
CA TYR A 171 29.50 -10.59 0.24
C TYR A 171 29.73 -9.09 0.06
N SER A 172 29.43 -8.27 1.08
CA SER A 172 29.48 -6.82 0.99
C SER A 172 30.88 -6.24 1.16
N GLU A 173 31.72 -6.86 2.00
CA GLU A 173 33.04 -6.35 2.34
C GLU A 173 34.17 -7.08 1.61
N ASP A 174 34.04 -8.41 1.43
CA ASP A 174 35.20 -9.23 0.96
C ASP A 174 35.08 -9.60 -0.53
N ARG A 175 33.88 -9.52 -1.16
CA ARG A 175 33.68 -9.93 -2.55
C ARG A 175 33.77 -8.74 -3.49
N ASP A 176 34.69 -8.83 -4.49
CA ASP A 176 34.83 -7.80 -5.52
C ASP A 176 33.66 -7.87 -6.53
N PRO A 177 32.80 -6.83 -6.62
CA PRO A 177 31.71 -6.80 -7.61
C PRO A 177 32.17 -6.85 -9.08
N LYS A 178 33.46 -6.60 -9.34
CA LYS A 178 34.06 -6.65 -10.68
C LYS A 178 34.56 -8.06 -11.06
N ASN A 179 34.60 -8.97 -10.11
CA ASN A 179 34.96 -10.36 -10.42
C ASN A 179 33.92 -10.96 -11.38
N ARG A 180 34.37 -11.74 -12.36
CA ARG A 180 33.49 -12.31 -13.40
C ARG A 180 32.30 -13.05 -12.85
N LEU A 181 32.47 -13.78 -11.74
CA LEU A 181 31.37 -14.54 -11.09
C LEU A 181 30.27 -13.61 -10.54
N PHE A 182 30.62 -12.40 -10.09
CA PHE A 182 29.70 -11.42 -9.47
C PHE A 182 29.36 -10.25 -10.37
N LEU A 183 29.93 -10.21 -11.58
CA LEU A 183 29.72 -9.09 -12.48
C LEU A 183 28.24 -8.93 -12.82
N PHE A 184 27.68 -7.78 -12.51
CA PHE A 184 26.25 -7.50 -12.71
C PHE A 184 25.80 -7.83 -14.13
N LYS A 185 24.75 -8.62 -14.27
CA LYS A 185 24.15 -9.16 -15.51
C LYS A 185 24.98 -10.20 -16.26
N ALA A 186 26.27 -10.34 -15.96
CA ALA A 186 27.19 -11.19 -16.70
C ALA A 186 27.70 -12.39 -15.90
N GLY A 187 27.69 -12.30 -14.57
CA GLY A 187 27.99 -13.38 -13.64
C GLY A 187 26.74 -14.11 -13.17
N ALA A 188 26.82 -14.71 -11.97
CA ALA A 188 25.69 -15.42 -11.36
C ALA A 188 24.45 -14.51 -11.24
N LEU A 189 23.26 -15.07 -11.47
CA LEU A 189 22.01 -14.33 -11.48
C LEU A 189 21.57 -13.93 -10.07
N VAL A 190 21.94 -14.69 -9.06
CA VAL A 190 21.56 -14.47 -7.67
C VAL A 190 22.66 -14.95 -6.72
N ASN A 191 22.84 -14.22 -5.62
CA ASN A 191 23.78 -14.57 -4.55
C ASN A 191 22.99 -14.72 -3.25
N PHE A 192 23.09 -15.87 -2.61
CA PHE A 192 22.36 -16.21 -1.39
C PHE A 192 23.29 -16.16 -0.17
N ALA A 193 22.87 -15.45 0.86
CA ALA A 193 23.45 -15.47 2.20
C ALA A 193 22.53 -16.27 3.12
N MET A 194 22.96 -17.42 3.61
CA MET A 194 22.08 -18.41 4.22
C MET A 194 22.71 -19.04 5.46
N ASP A 195 21.89 -19.28 6.46
CA ASP A 195 22.16 -20.20 7.55
C ASP A 195 21.12 -21.35 7.58
N LEU A 196 21.03 -22.11 8.67
CA LEU A 196 20.09 -23.23 8.75
C LEU A 196 18.62 -22.82 8.88
N ASP A 197 18.37 -21.56 9.24
CA ASP A 197 17.01 -21.06 9.54
C ASP A 197 16.55 -19.95 8.60
N THR A 198 17.48 -19.20 7.98
CA THR A 198 17.18 -17.92 7.32
C THR A 198 18.00 -17.73 6.05
N CYS A 199 17.37 -17.16 5.02
CA CYS A 199 17.98 -16.84 3.74
C CYS A 199 17.70 -15.41 3.28
N TYR A 200 18.76 -14.76 2.80
CA TYR A 200 18.70 -13.47 2.11
C TYR A 200 19.38 -13.58 0.75
N MET A 201 18.93 -12.78 -0.21
CA MET A 201 19.47 -12.80 -1.57
C MET A 201 19.77 -11.40 -2.11
N THR A 202 20.72 -11.34 -3.05
CA THR A 202 20.95 -10.15 -3.87
C THR A 202 21.23 -10.54 -5.32
N THR A 203 20.84 -9.69 -6.26
CA THR A 203 21.12 -9.85 -7.70
C THR A 203 22.24 -8.93 -8.19
N LYS A 204 22.80 -8.11 -7.29
CA LYS A 204 23.89 -7.18 -7.60
C LYS A 204 24.72 -6.93 -6.36
N LEU A 205 26.02 -7.20 -6.43
CA LEU A 205 26.96 -6.72 -5.44
C LEU A 205 27.38 -5.27 -5.75
N ASP A 206 27.52 -4.45 -4.70
CA ASP A 206 27.89 -3.02 -4.79
C ASP A 206 28.72 -2.60 -3.56
N GLY A 207 29.61 -3.48 -3.10
CA GLY A 207 30.38 -3.28 -1.88
C GLY A 207 29.44 -3.11 -0.68
N LEU A 208 29.73 -2.14 0.19
CA LEU A 208 28.89 -1.80 1.35
C LEU A 208 27.47 -1.30 0.97
N GLY A 209 27.27 -0.90 -0.27
CA GLY A 209 25.94 -0.53 -0.80
C GLY A 209 25.09 -1.71 -1.25
N THR A 210 25.60 -2.95 -1.12
CA THR A 210 24.87 -4.16 -1.53
C THR A 210 23.57 -4.31 -0.74
N ARG A 211 22.46 -4.42 -1.45
CA ARG A 211 21.17 -4.67 -0.83
C ARG A 211 20.83 -6.15 -0.86
N PHE A 212 20.72 -6.75 0.30
CA PHE A 212 20.12 -8.07 0.47
C PHE A 212 18.63 -7.95 0.81
N ILE A 213 17.82 -8.82 0.24
CA ILE A 213 16.38 -8.91 0.49
C ILE A 213 16.03 -10.31 0.98
N PRO A 214 15.01 -10.46 1.85
CA PRO A 214 14.63 -11.76 2.41
C PRO A 214 14.12 -12.71 1.32
N PHE A 215 14.48 -13.99 1.47
CA PHE A 215 14.02 -15.09 0.62
C PHE A 215 13.47 -16.23 1.48
N ASN A 216 12.56 -15.90 2.40
CA ASN A 216 11.98 -16.83 3.38
C ASN A 216 10.53 -17.16 3.04
N ARG A 217 10.08 -18.37 3.44
CA ARG A 217 8.70 -18.83 3.26
C ARG A 217 7.70 -17.99 4.04
N GLY A 218 8.07 -17.56 5.24
CA GLY A 218 7.18 -17.01 6.23
C GLY A 218 6.65 -18.08 7.16
N ARG A 219 6.15 -17.66 8.32
CA ARG A 219 5.70 -18.53 9.39
C ARG A 219 4.18 -18.54 9.45
N GLY A 220 3.59 -19.72 9.41
CA GLY A 220 2.23 -20.01 9.85
C GLY A 220 1.05 -19.28 9.22
N GLU A 221 -0.12 -19.53 9.78
CA GLU A 221 -1.39 -18.91 9.45
C GLU A 221 -1.94 -18.10 10.63
N GLY A 222 -2.85 -17.17 10.37
CA GLY A 222 -3.53 -16.38 11.40
C GLY A 222 -2.59 -15.48 12.19
N VAL A 223 -2.72 -15.48 13.50
CA VAL A 223 -1.90 -14.65 14.42
C VAL A 223 -0.42 -15.04 14.47
N ASN A 224 -0.11 -16.25 14.07
CA ASN A 224 1.26 -16.79 14.10
C ASN A 224 2.04 -16.44 12.83
N THR A 225 1.44 -15.76 11.84
CA THR A 225 2.16 -15.29 10.66
C THR A 225 3.32 -14.39 11.04
N GLY A 226 4.46 -14.52 10.37
CA GLY A 226 5.66 -13.73 10.65
C GLY A 226 6.85 -14.17 9.81
N GLU A 227 8.03 -13.70 10.15
CA GLU A 227 9.28 -14.13 9.53
C GLU A 227 9.64 -15.57 9.88
N GLY A 228 10.46 -16.19 9.05
CA GLY A 228 11.07 -17.51 9.32
C GLY A 228 10.69 -18.57 8.30
N ASN A 229 11.15 -19.78 8.57
CA ASN A 229 10.97 -20.96 7.71
C ASN A 229 10.54 -22.15 8.59
N PRO A 230 9.25 -22.28 8.93
CA PRO A 230 8.79 -23.39 9.73
C PRO A 230 8.97 -24.72 8.96
N LEU A 231 9.27 -25.77 9.69
CA LEU A 231 9.19 -27.11 9.17
C LEU A 231 7.72 -27.52 9.03
N ASP A 232 7.41 -28.17 7.93
CA ASP A 232 6.09 -28.77 7.74
C ASP A 232 5.97 -30.03 8.63
N ASP A 233 4.74 -30.37 9.03
CA ASP A 233 4.49 -31.51 9.91
C ASP A 233 5.03 -32.82 9.29
N GLY A 234 5.86 -33.53 10.06
CA GLY A 234 6.47 -34.79 9.65
C GLY A 234 7.74 -34.67 8.80
N VAL A 235 8.22 -33.44 8.53
CA VAL A 235 9.49 -33.19 7.85
C VAL A 235 10.64 -33.27 8.85
N ASP A 236 11.53 -34.27 8.70
CA ASP A 236 12.76 -34.42 9.51
C ASP A 236 13.95 -33.82 8.76
N ASP A 237 13.96 -32.48 8.60
CA ASP A 237 14.98 -31.71 7.92
C ASP A 237 15.21 -30.35 8.61
N TYR A 238 16.01 -29.45 8.01
CA TYR A 238 16.26 -28.10 8.49
C TYR A 238 15.21 -27.11 7.95
N PRO A 239 14.95 -25.99 8.64
CA PRO A 239 14.02 -24.97 8.15
C PRO A 239 14.28 -24.50 6.72
N MET A 240 15.54 -24.54 6.29
CA MET A 240 15.95 -24.18 4.94
C MET A 240 15.76 -25.29 3.89
N HIS A 241 15.12 -26.42 4.23
CA HIS A 241 14.97 -27.59 3.31
C HIS A 241 14.33 -27.18 1.97
N TYR A 242 13.41 -26.22 1.95
CA TYR A 242 12.76 -25.74 0.71
C TYR A 242 13.77 -25.24 -0.34
N MET A 243 14.98 -24.83 0.09
CA MET A 243 16.01 -24.38 -0.85
C MET A 243 16.50 -25.53 -1.73
N TRP A 244 16.80 -26.69 -1.15
CA TRP A 244 17.28 -27.86 -1.91
C TRP A 244 16.16 -28.80 -2.37
N ASP A 245 15.04 -28.82 -1.66
CA ASP A 245 13.90 -29.69 -2.02
C ASP A 245 12.96 -29.06 -3.06
N ASP A 246 12.83 -27.73 -3.10
CA ASP A 246 11.96 -27.02 -4.07
C ASP A 246 12.76 -26.10 -5.00
N ILE A 247 13.47 -25.07 -4.47
CA ILE A 247 14.07 -24.00 -5.29
C ILE A 247 15.14 -24.54 -6.25
N LEU A 248 16.01 -25.43 -5.79
CA LEU A 248 17.08 -26.04 -6.57
C LEU A 248 16.69 -27.33 -7.28
N ARG A 249 15.42 -27.74 -7.24
CA ARG A 249 14.95 -28.83 -8.13
C ARG A 249 15.10 -28.41 -9.58
N ARG A 250 15.46 -29.35 -10.45
CA ARG A 250 15.74 -29.09 -11.87
C ARG A 250 14.63 -28.32 -12.56
N ASP A 251 13.38 -28.76 -12.43
CA ASP A 251 12.21 -28.12 -13.05
C ASP A 251 11.98 -26.72 -12.47
N SER A 252 12.10 -26.57 -11.15
CA SER A 252 11.93 -25.30 -10.45
C SER A 252 12.98 -24.27 -10.81
N LEU A 253 14.26 -24.69 -10.89
CA LEU A 253 15.34 -23.78 -11.25
C LEU A 253 15.24 -23.31 -12.71
N ILE A 254 14.89 -24.21 -13.64
CA ILE A 254 14.61 -23.81 -15.03
C ILE A 254 13.41 -22.88 -15.11
N GLU A 255 12.33 -23.18 -14.39
CA GLU A 255 11.15 -22.30 -14.32
C GLU A 255 11.52 -20.90 -13.80
N LEU A 256 12.29 -20.82 -12.71
CA LEU A 256 12.78 -19.55 -12.17
C LEU A 256 13.55 -18.74 -13.22
N ILE A 257 14.54 -19.37 -13.87
CA ILE A 257 15.39 -18.73 -14.88
C ILE A 257 14.56 -18.27 -16.08
N THR A 258 13.67 -19.14 -16.59
CA THR A 258 13.02 -18.89 -17.87
C THR A 258 11.76 -18.05 -17.77
N LYS A 259 11.03 -18.14 -16.65
CA LYS A 259 9.70 -17.55 -16.49
C LYS A 259 9.65 -16.40 -15.50
N PHE A 260 10.59 -16.34 -14.54
CA PHE A 260 10.57 -15.32 -13.50
C PHE A 260 11.70 -14.29 -13.63
N VAL A 261 12.93 -14.73 -13.93
CA VAL A 261 14.08 -13.84 -13.96
C VAL A 261 14.10 -13.01 -15.25
N PHE A 262 14.23 -11.68 -15.12
CA PHE A 262 14.35 -10.76 -16.27
C PHE A 262 15.11 -9.47 -15.91
N ILE A 263 15.55 -8.72 -16.94
CA ILE A 263 16.14 -7.39 -16.76
C ILE A 263 15.05 -6.33 -16.92
N GLN A 264 14.78 -5.61 -15.85
CA GLN A 264 13.95 -4.42 -15.89
C GLN A 264 14.79 -3.22 -16.32
N ARG A 265 14.33 -2.49 -17.34
CA ARG A 265 15.00 -1.31 -17.89
C ARG A 265 14.14 -0.08 -17.73
N GLU A 266 14.64 0.94 -17.04
CA GLU A 266 13.99 2.22 -16.83
C GLU A 266 14.78 3.32 -17.53
N GLN A 267 14.12 4.08 -18.41
CA GLN A 267 14.73 5.25 -19.04
C GLN A 267 14.72 6.43 -18.06
N VAL A 268 15.91 6.88 -17.69
CA VAL A 268 16.11 8.06 -16.85
C VAL A 268 16.67 9.18 -17.73
N VAL A 269 16.01 10.33 -17.70
CA VAL A 269 16.50 11.54 -18.38
C VAL A 269 17.10 12.46 -17.33
N ASP A 270 18.37 12.77 -17.48
CA ASP A 270 19.05 13.78 -16.67
C ASP A 270 18.55 15.17 -17.12
N GLU A 271 17.84 15.88 -16.26
CA GLU A 271 17.20 17.15 -16.61
C GLU A 271 18.18 18.32 -16.80
N LEU A 272 19.34 18.26 -16.15
CA LEU A 272 20.36 19.29 -16.29
C LEU A 272 21.09 19.19 -17.64
N THR A 273 21.33 17.95 -18.09
CA THR A 273 22.09 17.71 -19.30
C THR A 273 21.24 17.24 -20.48
N GLY A 274 19.97 16.91 -20.27
CA GLY A 274 19.06 16.28 -21.26
C GLY A 274 19.50 14.87 -21.68
N LYS A 275 20.54 14.31 -21.05
CA LYS A 275 21.13 13.02 -21.41
C LYS A 275 20.23 11.88 -20.93
N LYS A 276 19.83 11.02 -21.86
CA LYS A 276 19.07 9.81 -21.58
C LYS A 276 20.04 8.72 -21.11
N SER A 277 19.73 8.12 -19.97
CA SER A 277 20.42 6.93 -19.45
C SER A 277 19.39 5.82 -19.21
N VAL A 278 19.83 4.58 -19.19
CA VAL A 278 18.99 3.43 -18.87
C VAL A 278 19.50 2.86 -17.53
N LYS A 279 18.61 2.84 -16.55
CA LYS A 279 18.86 2.15 -15.28
C LYS A 279 18.36 0.72 -15.41
N GLU A 280 19.23 -0.24 -15.12
CA GLU A 280 18.91 -1.66 -15.24
C GLU A 280 18.89 -2.32 -13.87
N LYS A 281 17.95 -3.24 -13.67
CA LYS A 281 17.85 -4.11 -12.49
C LYS A 281 17.61 -5.53 -12.95
N LEU A 282 18.36 -6.48 -12.42
CA LEU A 282 18.05 -7.91 -12.55
C LEU A 282 17.00 -8.24 -11.50
N ILE A 283 15.82 -8.63 -11.95
CA ILE A 283 14.70 -9.02 -11.10
C ILE A 283 14.72 -10.53 -10.92
N PHE A 284 14.84 -10.95 -9.67
CA PHE A 284 14.67 -12.32 -9.21
C PHE A 284 13.46 -12.35 -8.26
N PRO A 285 12.51 -13.30 -8.35
CA PRO A 285 11.33 -13.30 -7.52
C PRO A 285 11.70 -13.56 -6.06
N ARG A 286 11.03 -12.91 -5.14
CA ARG A 286 11.06 -13.29 -3.72
C ARG A 286 10.24 -14.56 -3.53
N TYR A 287 10.47 -15.28 -2.44
CA TYR A 287 9.80 -16.55 -2.20
C TYR A 287 8.28 -16.43 -2.32
N HIS A 288 7.65 -15.52 -1.55
CA HIS A 288 6.19 -15.35 -1.55
C HIS A 288 5.61 -14.97 -2.93
N GLN A 289 6.38 -14.28 -3.79
CA GLN A 289 5.92 -13.90 -5.13
C GLN A 289 5.85 -15.12 -6.04
N ARG A 290 6.90 -15.95 -6.02
CA ARG A 290 6.93 -17.20 -6.77
C ARG A 290 5.87 -18.17 -6.25
N ASP A 291 5.76 -18.30 -4.95
CA ASP A 291 4.82 -19.19 -4.27
C ASP A 291 3.38 -18.84 -4.63
N ALA A 292 3.00 -17.55 -4.53
CA ALA A 292 1.69 -17.05 -4.92
C ALA A 292 1.36 -17.42 -6.38
N VAL A 293 2.28 -17.16 -7.32
CA VAL A 293 2.05 -17.46 -8.74
C VAL A 293 1.87 -18.95 -8.95
N ARG A 294 2.72 -19.80 -8.34
CA ARG A 294 2.63 -21.25 -8.48
C ARG A 294 1.34 -21.83 -7.90
N GLN A 295 0.97 -21.43 -6.69
CA GLN A 295 -0.27 -21.89 -6.07
C GLN A 295 -1.50 -21.47 -6.89
N LEU A 296 -1.55 -20.22 -7.37
CA LEU A 296 -2.63 -19.74 -8.22
C LEU A 296 -2.74 -20.52 -9.54
N LEU A 297 -1.61 -20.82 -10.17
CA LEU A 297 -1.59 -21.60 -11.42
C LEU A 297 -2.05 -23.03 -11.18
N ALA A 298 -1.56 -23.69 -10.13
CA ALA A 298 -1.95 -25.07 -9.81
C ALA A 298 -3.45 -25.19 -9.50
N ASP A 299 -3.99 -24.23 -8.74
CA ASP A 299 -5.43 -24.21 -8.43
C ASP A 299 -6.27 -23.89 -9.66
N ALA A 300 -5.83 -22.94 -10.51
CA ALA A 300 -6.52 -22.58 -11.75
C ALA A 300 -6.43 -23.69 -12.83
N GLU A 301 -5.34 -24.45 -12.89
CA GLU A 301 -5.18 -25.63 -13.75
C GLU A 301 -6.23 -26.69 -13.41
N TYR A 302 -6.47 -26.91 -12.12
CA TYR A 302 -7.43 -27.91 -11.64
C TYR A 302 -8.89 -27.45 -11.75
N ASN A 303 -9.19 -26.19 -11.37
CA ASN A 303 -10.57 -25.67 -11.25
C ASN A 303 -11.06 -24.89 -12.49
N GLY A 304 -10.18 -24.56 -13.43
CA GLY A 304 -10.54 -23.76 -14.62
C GLY A 304 -11.01 -22.35 -14.26
N THR A 305 -12.05 -21.85 -14.94
CA THR A 305 -12.56 -20.48 -14.83
C THR A 305 -13.63 -20.28 -13.75
N GLN A 306 -13.81 -21.24 -12.82
CA GLN A 306 -14.95 -21.20 -11.89
C GLN A 306 -14.69 -20.42 -10.59
N LEU A 307 -13.42 -20.14 -10.25
CA LEU A 307 -13.05 -19.59 -8.96
C LEU A 307 -12.45 -18.21 -9.09
N ASN A 308 -12.68 -17.41 -8.06
CA ASN A 308 -12.01 -16.12 -7.84
C ASN A 308 -10.94 -16.27 -6.75
N TYR A 309 -9.95 -15.36 -6.76
CA TYR A 309 -8.79 -15.44 -5.91
C TYR A 309 -8.49 -14.09 -5.27
N LEU A 310 -8.28 -14.07 -3.96
CA LEU A 310 -7.78 -12.92 -3.23
C LEU A 310 -6.33 -13.15 -2.82
N ILE A 311 -5.47 -12.22 -3.21
CA ILE A 311 -4.06 -12.22 -2.87
C ILE A 311 -3.79 -11.02 -1.95
N GLU A 312 -3.61 -11.28 -0.66
CA GLU A 312 -3.30 -10.27 0.33
C GLU A 312 -1.79 -10.17 0.52
N HIS A 313 -1.19 -9.19 -0.12
CA HIS A 313 0.23 -8.87 0.01
C HIS A 313 0.42 -7.47 0.55
N SER A 314 1.25 -7.30 1.57
CA SER A 314 1.50 -6.01 2.22
C SER A 314 1.89 -4.90 1.24
N ALA A 315 1.63 -3.65 1.60
CA ALA A 315 2.06 -2.52 0.80
C ALA A 315 3.59 -2.54 0.64
N GLY A 316 4.06 -2.42 -0.62
CA GLY A 316 5.50 -2.45 -0.90
C GLY A 316 6.09 -3.83 -1.16
N SER A 317 5.34 -4.91 -1.03
CA SER A 317 5.79 -6.29 -1.25
C SER A 317 6.23 -6.63 -2.68
N GLY A 318 6.02 -5.73 -3.65
CA GLY A 318 6.35 -5.97 -5.06
C GLY A 318 5.22 -6.61 -5.87
N LYS A 319 3.96 -6.36 -5.51
CA LYS A 319 2.75 -6.85 -6.21
C LYS A 319 2.80 -6.68 -7.73
N THR A 320 3.32 -5.55 -8.20
CA THR A 320 3.45 -5.25 -9.64
C THR A 320 4.17 -6.36 -10.42
N ASN A 321 5.29 -6.87 -9.90
CA ASN A 321 6.01 -7.97 -10.53
C ASN A 321 5.23 -9.29 -10.43
N THR A 322 4.60 -9.57 -9.28
CA THR A 322 3.76 -10.76 -9.11
C THR A 322 2.61 -10.79 -10.12
N ILE A 323 1.94 -9.65 -10.32
CA ILE A 323 0.88 -9.48 -11.33
C ILE A 323 1.43 -9.71 -12.75
N ALA A 324 2.61 -9.15 -13.08
CA ALA A 324 3.22 -9.31 -14.38
C ALA A 324 3.56 -10.79 -14.67
N TRP A 325 4.17 -11.48 -13.72
CA TRP A 325 4.44 -12.92 -13.85
C TRP A 325 3.15 -13.74 -14.00
N LEU A 326 2.16 -13.48 -13.15
CA LEU A 326 0.88 -14.18 -13.20
C LEU A 326 0.20 -13.99 -14.56
N ALA A 327 0.17 -12.75 -15.08
CA ALA A 327 -0.43 -12.46 -16.39
C ALA A 327 0.20 -13.28 -17.52
N HIS A 328 1.54 -13.34 -17.58
CA HIS A 328 2.26 -14.14 -18.58
C HIS A 328 2.07 -15.65 -18.41
N ARG A 329 1.92 -16.10 -17.18
CA ARG A 329 1.75 -17.53 -16.88
C ARG A 329 0.33 -18.01 -17.18
N LEU A 330 -0.69 -17.22 -16.87
CA LEU A 330 -2.10 -17.54 -17.13
C LEU A 330 -2.39 -17.71 -18.63
N VAL A 331 -1.81 -16.89 -19.50
CA VAL A 331 -2.04 -17.04 -20.98
C VAL A 331 -1.43 -18.30 -21.57
N SER A 332 -0.54 -18.96 -20.87
CA SER A 332 0.08 -20.21 -21.28
C SER A 332 -0.34 -21.41 -20.41
N LEU A 333 -1.33 -21.21 -19.55
CA LEU A 333 -1.83 -22.26 -18.66
C LEU A 333 -2.72 -23.23 -19.43
N HIS A 334 -2.42 -24.51 -19.31
CA HIS A 334 -3.24 -25.61 -19.84
C HIS A 334 -3.80 -26.39 -18.67
N ASP A 335 -5.00 -26.93 -18.83
CA ASP A 335 -5.59 -27.87 -17.88
C ASP A 335 -4.95 -29.27 -17.98
N THR A 336 -5.38 -30.16 -17.13
CA THR A 336 -4.90 -31.55 -17.11
C THR A 336 -5.21 -32.32 -18.40
N GLN A 337 -6.05 -31.80 -19.29
CA GLN A 337 -6.41 -32.33 -20.60
C GLN A 337 -5.69 -31.61 -21.75
N ASN A 338 -4.72 -30.72 -21.44
CA ASN A 338 -3.97 -29.90 -22.38
C ASN A 338 -4.80 -28.84 -23.15
N HIS A 339 -5.96 -28.39 -22.63
CA HIS A 339 -6.68 -27.25 -23.18
C HIS A 339 -6.20 -25.95 -22.53
N ILE A 340 -6.19 -24.90 -23.29
CA ILE A 340 -5.88 -23.55 -22.75
C ILE A 340 -6.98 -23.16 -21.77
N VAL A 341 -6.59 -22.78 -20.53
CA VAL A 341 -7.53 -22.35 -19.49
C VAL A 341 -8.04 -20.95 -19.73
N TYR A 342 -7.17 -20.02 -20.13
CA TYR A 342 -7.54 -18.62 -20.40
C TYR A 342 -7.07 -18.16 -21.79
N ASP A 343 -8.00 -17.70 -22.63
CA ASP A 343 -7.70 -17.16 -23.94
C ASP A 343 -7.09 -15.76 -23.88
N SER A 344 -7.55 -14.95 -22.91
CA SER A 344 -7.05 -13.60 -22.70
C SER A 344 -7.00 -13.27 -21.22
N VAL A 345 -5.97 -12.52 -20.83
CA VAL A 345 -5.78 -11.96 -19.48
C VAL A 345 -5.94 -10.46 -19.54
N LEU A 346 -6.87 -9.93 -18.75
CA LEU A 346 -7.13 -8.50 -18.61
C LEU A 346 -6.53 -8.01 -17.29
N VAL A 347 -5.60 -7.07 -17.35
CA VAL A 347 -4.97 -6.46 -16.18
C VAL A 347 -5.55 -5.07 -16.00
N ILE A 348 -6.20 -4.84 -14.85
CA ILE A 348 -6.86 -3.58 -14.53
C ILE A 348 -6.07 -2.87 -13.44
N THR A 349 -5.69 -1.61 -13.71
CA THR A 349 -4.98 -0.73 -12.77
C THR A 349 -5.80 0.51 -12.47
N ASP A 350 -5.52 1.14 -11.34
CA ASP A 350 -6.21 2.38 -10.96
C ASP A 350 -5.66 3.62 -11.64
N ARG A 351 -4.34 3.76 -11.73
CA ARG A 351 -3.68 5.01 -12.14
C ARG A 351 -2.73 4.84 -13.30
N VAL A 352 -2.69 5.86 -14.14
CA VAL A 352 -1.78 5.98 -15.29
C VAL A 352 -0.30 5.81 -14.90
N VAL A 353 0.13 6.24 -13.71
CA VAL A 353 1.52 6.12 -13.25
C VAL A 353 1.85 4.67 -12.87
N VAL A 354 0.97 4.01 -12.13
CA VAL A 354 1.11 2.58 -11.78
C VAL A 354 0.99 1.72 -13.03
N ASP A 355 0.11 2.12 -13.95
CA ASP A 355 -0.08 1.48 -15.25
C ASP A 355 1.23 1.45 -16.07
N ARG A 356 2.03 2.52 -16.10
CA ARG A 356 3.34 2.51 -16.76
C ARG A 356 4.32 1.53 -16.16
N GLN A 357 4.47 1.50 -14.84
CA GLN A 357 5.38 0.56 -14.16
C GLN A 357 4.96 -0.88 -14.41
N LEU A 358 3.67 -1.17 -14.37
CA LEU A 358 3.13 -2.49 -14.63
C LEU A 358 3.26 -2.87 -16.11
N GLN A 359 2.99 -1.96 -17.02
CA GLN A 359 3.21 -2.16 -18.46
C GLN A 359 4.69 -2.46 -18.76
N ASP A 360 5.61 -1.73 -18.14
CA ASP A 360 7.05 -1.95 -18.32
C ASP A 360 7.48 -3.30 -17.75
N ALA A 361 6.92 -3.72 -16.61
CA ALA A 361 7.17 -5.05 -16.04
C ALA A 361 6.63 -6.15 -16.95
N ILE A 362 5.39 -6.03 -17.43
CA ILE A 362 4.77 -7.02 -18.35
C ILE A 362 5.56 -7.11 -19.66
N LYS A 363 5.95 -6.00 -20.25
CA LYS A 363 6.76 -5.96 -21.49
C LYS A 363 8.19 -6.46 -21.26
N GLY A 364 8.73 -6.31 -20.05
CA GLY A 364 10.09 -6.73 -19.69
C GLY A 364 10.25 -8.24 -19.59
N ILE A 365 9.17 -8.99 -19.34
CA ILE A 365 9.21 -10.46 -19.20
C ILE A 365 9.29 -11.15 -20.55
N ASP A 366 8.53 -10.72 -21.55
CA ASP A 366 8.56 -11.30 -22.89
C ASP A 366 8.47 -10.20 -23.97
N HIS A 367 9.43 -10.20 -24.90
CA HIS A 367 9.58 -9.21 -25.95
C HIS A 367 8.81 -9.55 -27.25
N LYS A 368 7.98 -10.60 -27.27
CA LYS A 368 7.22 -10.97 -28.46
C LYS A 368 6.21 -9.89 -28.81
N SER A 369 6.39 -9.28 -29.98
CA SER A 369 5.47 -8.27 -30.50
C SER A 369 4.07 -8.89 -30.73
N GLY A 370 3.01 -8.18 -30.30
CA GLY A 370 1.62 -8.59 -30.51
C GLY A 370 0.98 -9.41 -29.38
N LEU A 371 1.73 -9.83 -28.37
CA LEU A 371 1.19 -10.55 -27.22
C LEU A 371 0.42 -9.61 -26.27
N VAL A 372 0.94 -8.41 -26.04
CA VAL A 372 0.42 -7.43 -25.09
C VAL A 372 -0.21 -6.23 -25.81
N CYS A 373 -1.46 -5.92 -25.48
CA CYS A 373 -2.15 -4.69 -25.87
C CYS A 373 -2.29 -3.77 -24.68
N THR A 374 -1.73 -2.57 -24.77
CA THR A 374 -1.90 -1.54 -23.74
C THR A 374 -2.92 -0.51 -24.18
N ILE A 375 -3.91 -0.21 -23.35
CA ILE A 375 -4.93 0.82 -23.57
C ILE A 375 -4.52 2.06 -22.77
N ASP A 376 -3.51 2.76 -23.29
CA ASP A 376 -2.92 3.97 -22.70
C ASP A 376 -3.83 5.21 -22.88
N ASP A 377 -3.36 6.38 -22.41
CA ASP A 377 -4.14 7.64 -22.44
C ASP A 377 -4.60 8.10 -23.82
N LYS A 378 -3.95 7.60 -24.89
CA LYS A 378 -4.28 7.94 -26.27
C LYS A 378 -5.41 7.08 -26.84
N LYS A 379 -5.74 5.96 -26.16
CA LYS A 379 -6.77 5.02 -26.56
C LYS A 379 -8.04 5.19 -25.73
N THR A 380 -9.16 4.82 -26.28
CA THR A 380 -10.50 4.98 -25.70
C THR A 380 -11.04 3.66 -25.14
N SER A 381 -12.21 3.70 -24.51
CA SER A 381 -12.96 2.48 -24.11
C SER A 381 -13.44 1.66 -25.32
N ALA A 382 -13.65 2.28 -26.49
CA ALA A 382 -13.95 1.57 -27.72
C ALA A 382 -12.76 0.69 -28.16
N ASP A 383 -11.53 1.23 -28.08
CA ASP A 383 -10.31 0.45 -28.37
C ASP A 383 -10.15 -0.74 -27.41
N LEU A 384 -10.56 -0.58 -26.14
CA LEU A 384 -10.60 -1.69 -25.18
C LEU A 384 -11.62 -2.75 -25.59
N ALA A 385 -12.83 -2.34 -25.97
CA ALA A 385 -13.86 -3.29 -26.42
C ALA A 385 -13.42 -4.06 -27.68
N ASP A 386 -12.71 -3.42 -28.59
CA ASP A 386 -12.17 -4.07 -29.80
C ASP A 386 -10.98 -4.99 -29.45
N ALA A 387 -10.13 -4.60 -28.52
CA ALA A 387 -9.05 -5.46 -28.03
C ALA A 387 -9.58 -6.73 -27.35
N LEU A 388 -10.67 -6.63 -26.57
CA LEU A 388 -11.33 -7.77 -25.92
C LEU A 388 -11.96 -8.76 -26.91
N LYS A 389 -12.47 -8.24 -28.03
CA LYS A 389 -12.98 -9.06 -29.16
C LYS A 389 -11.84 -9.69 -29.98
N GLY A 390 -10.69 -9.04 -30.01
CA GLY A 390 -9.51 -9.45 -30.75
C GLY A 390 -8.77 -10.64 -30.14
N ASN A 391 -7.59 -10.95 -30.66
CA ASN A 391 -6.77 -12.10 -30.27
C ASN A 391 -5.60 -11.74 -29.34
N TYR A 392 -5.65 -10.59 -28.70
CA TYR A 392 -4.61 -10.21 -27.73
C TYR A 392 -4.65 -11.13 -26.52
N LYS A 393 -3.47 -11.60 -26.11
CA LYS A 393 -3.33 -12.52 -24.98
C LYS A 393 -3.32 -11.79 -23.63
N ILE A 394 -2.66 -10.61 -23.57
CA ILE A 394 -2.64 -9.76 -22.39
C ILE A 394 -3.14 -8.38 -22.77
N ILE A 395 -4.12 -7.88 -22.05
CA ILE A 395 -4.69 -6.53 -22.27
C ILE A 395 -4.51 -5.77 -20.95
N VAL A 396 -3.82 -4.63 -20.99
CA VAL A 396 -3.64 -3.76 -19.81
C VAL A 396 -4.45 -2.49 -19.99
N THR A 397 -5.26 -2.16 -18.99
CA THR A 397 -6.15 -1.00 -19.01
C THR A 397 -6.31 -0.37 -17.63
N THR A 398 -6.80 0.87 -17.62
CA THR A 398 -7.20 1.52 -16.36
C THR A 398 -8.66 1.21 -16.04
N ILE A 399 -9.00 1.28 -14.75
CA ILE A 399 -10.36 1.08 -14.26
C ILE A 399 -11.35 2.03 -14.92
N GLN A 400 -10.97 3.30 -15.13
CA GLN A 400 -11.82 4.30 -15.75
C GLN A 400 -12.30 3.86 -17.13
N LYS A 401 -11.42 3.27 -17.95
CA LYS A 401 -11.78 2.80 -19.30
C LYS A 401 -12.60 1.50 -19.25
N PHE A 402 -12.27 0.62 -18.30
CA PHE A 402 -13.00 -0.63 -18.08
C PHE A 402 -14.47 -0.39 -17.78
N LEU A 403 -14.78 0.59 -16.94
CA LEU A 403 -16.16 0.92 -16.55
C LEU A 403 -17.08 1.40 -17.68
N TYR A 404 -16.51 1.91 -18.78
CA TYR A 404 -17.31 2.29 -19.96
C TYR A 404 -17.52 1.14 -20.94
N VAL A 405 -16.97 -0.04 -20.68
CA VAL A 405 -17.19 -1.24 -21.49
C VAL A 405 -18.06 -2.20 -20.70
N ASP A 406 -19.22 -2.59 -21.25
CA ASP A 406 -20.07 -3.65 -20.67
C ASP A 406 -19.36 -5.01 -20.87
N PHE A 407 -18.30 -5.22 -20.07
CA PHE A 407 -17.43 -6.39 -20.16
C PHE A 407 -18.20 -7.69 -19.90
N TRP A 408 -19.08 -7.69 -18.90
CA TRP A 408 -19.81 -8.91 -18.50
C TRP A 408 -20.74 -9.38 -19.60
N LYS A 409 -21.46 -8.46 -20.23
CA LYS A 409 -22.30 -8.77 -21.40
C LYS A 409 -21.44 -9.21 -22.59
N LEU A 410 -20.29 -8.62 -22.78
CA LEU A 410 -19.36 -9.00 -23.84
C LEU A 410 -18.82 -10.41 -23.61
N ALA A 411 -18.40 -10.74 -22.37
CA ALA A 411 -17.92 -12.06 -21.99
C ALA A 411 -19.00 -13.14 -22.13
N GLN A 412 -20.24 -12.85 -21.68
CA GLN A 412 -21.38 -13.75 -21.85
C GLN A 412 -21.74 -14.00 -23.31
N ASN A 413 -21.60 -13.01 -24.17
CA ASN A 413 -21.83 -13.17 -25.62
C ASN A 413 -20.71 -13.92 -26.35
N GLN A 414 -19.55 -14.11 -25.72
CA GLN A 414 -18.39 -14.84 -26.24
C GLN A 414 -18.20 -16.16 -25.50
N ASN A 415 -19.20 -17.03 -25.48
CA ASN A 415 -19.20 -18.30 -24.75
C ASN A 415 -18.01 -19.24 -25.06
N ASN A 416 -17.32 -19.02 -26.17
CA ASN A 416 -16.14 -19.80 -26.59
C ASN A 416 -14.80 -19.17 -26.16
N LYS A 417 -14.81 -18.05 -25.45
CA LYS A 417 -13.59 -17.36 -25.02
C LYS A 417 -13.56 -17.22 -23.51
N THR A 418 -12.44 -17.61 -22.90
CA THR A 418 -12.22 -17.56 -21.46
C THR A 418 -11.31 -16.41 -21.08
N PHE A 419 -11.61 -15.79 -19.93
CA PHE A 419 -10.92 -14.59 -19.46
C PHE A 419 -10.41 -14.76 -18.03
N ALA A 420 -9.18 -14.29 -17.79
CA ALA A 420 -8.71 -13.99 -16.46
C ALA A 420 -8.64 -12.46 -16.26
N ILE A 421 -9.21 -11.95 -15.18
CA ILE A 421 -9.12 -10.54 -14.79
C ILE A 421 -8.17 -10.44 -13.61
N ILE A 422 -7.11 -9.67 -13.74
CA ILE A 422 -6.20 -9.34 -12.64
C ILE A 422 -6.46 -7.89 -12.23
N ILE A 423 -6.77 -7.66 -10.96
CA ILE A 423 -7.04 -6.33 -10.41
C ILE A 423 -5.88 -5.96 -9.48
N ASP A 424 -5.17 -4.87 -9.81
CA ASP A 424 -4.19 -4.27 -8.89
C ASP A 424 -4.90 -3.26 -7.98
N GLU A 425 -4.39 -3.08 -6.77
CA GLU A 425 -4.96 -2.20 -5.74
C GLU A 425 -5.51 -0.90 -6.31
N ALA A 426 -6.81 -0.85 -6.43
CA ALA A 426 -7.53 0.29 -6.93
C ALA A 426 -8.03 1.16 -5.77
N HIS A 427 -7.11 1.54 -4.88
CA HIS A 427 -7.41 2.39 -3.72
C HIS A 427 -7.28 3.86 -4.08
N SER A 428 -7.91 4.34 -5.12
CA SER A 428 -7.84 5.76 -5.42
C SER A 428 -9.12 6.48 -5.10
N SER A 429 -8.96 7.47 -4.29
CA SER A 429 -9.79 8.66 -4.26
C SER A 429 -9.74 9.36 -5.64
N THR A 430 -10.42 8.83 -6.64
CA THR A 430 -10.68 9.57 -7.87
C THR A 430 -11.76 10.61 -7.58
N SER A 431 -11.37 11.73 -6.94
CA SER A 431 -12.16 12.95 -6.90
C SER A 431 -12.13 13.58 -8.29
N GLY A 432 -12.94 13.13 -9.21
CA GLY A 432 -13.04 13.70 -10.54
C GLY A 432 -14.49 13.73 -11.03
N LYS A 433 -14.80 14.71 -11.88
CA LYS A 433 -16.11 14.83 -12.55
C LYS A 433 -16.52 13.54 -13.27
N ASP A 434 -15.55 12.68 -13.61
CA ASP A 434 -15.77 11.44 -14.34
C ASP A 434 -16.38 10.35 -13.46
N MET A 435 -16.01 10.28 -12.15
CA MET A 435 -16.65 9.38 -11.19
C MET A 435 -18.06 9.83 -10.82
N ILE A 436 -18.33 11.14 -10.87
CA ILE A 436 -19.70 11.67 -10.68
C ILE A 436 -20.57 11.23 -11.87
N ALA A 437 -20.04 11.21 -13.09
CA ALA A 437 -20.75 10.70 -14.26
C ALA A 437 -21.03 9.19 -14.16
N VAL A 438 -20.04 8.40 -13.69
CA VAL A 438 -20.19 6.96 -13.43
C VAL A 438 -21.17 6.73 -12.27
N LYS A 439 -21.07 7.47 -11.16
CA LYS A 439 -22.02 7.45 -10.06
C LYS A 439 -23.45 7.81 -10.51
N ASN A 440 -23.61 8.80 -11.38
CA ASN A 440 -24.90 9.19 -11.93
C ASN A 440 -25.48 8.12 -12.89
N THR A 441 -24.63 7.44 -13.63
CA THR A 441 -25.02 6.31 -14.50
C THR A 441 -25.36 5.07 -13.68
N LEU A 442 -24.72 4.88 -12.53
CA LEU A 442 -24.93 3.78 -11.60
C LEU A 442 -25.98 4.06 -10.50
N GLY A 443 -26.63 5.24 -10.51
CA GLY A 443 -27.68 5.59 -9.56
C GLY A 443 -27.22 5.84 -8.12
N GLN A 444 -25.92 6.09 -7.89
CA GLN A 444 -25.36 6.38 -6.57
C GLN A 444 -25.15 7.88 -6.38
N ASN A 445 -26.19 8.57 -5.93
CA ASN A 445 -26.11 9.96 -5.48
C ASN A 445 -26.15 9.96 -3.95
N ASP A 446 -24.99 9.81 -3.24
CA ASP A 446 -24.92 10.31 -1.88
C ASP A 446 -23.56 10.12 -1.17
N GLY A 447 -23.14 11.20 -0.53
CA GLY A 447 -22.17 11.27 0.55
C GLY A 447 -20.70 11.43 0.14
N PRO A 448 -19.88 12.01 1.01
CA PRO A 448 -18.46 12.28 0.77
C PRO A 448 -17.54 11.07 0.93
N GLU A 449 -18.04 9.85 0.96
CA GLU A 449 -17.20 8.66 0.87
C GLU A 449 -16.86 8.40 -0.60
N GLU A 450 -15.60 8.59 -0.91
CA GLU A 450 -14.98 8.30 -2.20
C GLU A 450 -15.07 6.78 -2.41
N ALA A 451 -15.99 6.30 -3.28
CA ALA A 451 -15.94 4.91 -3.73
C ALA A 451 -14.62 4.69 -4.46
N ASP A 452 -13.87 3.66 -4.08
CA ASP A 452 -12.67 3.30 -4.81
C ASP A 452 -12.99 2.42 -6.03
N ALA A 453 -12.01 2.23 -6.89
CA ALA A 453 -12.19 1.47 -8.11
C ALA A 453 -12.51 -0.01 -7.84
N GLN A 454 -12.07 -0.54 -6.71
CA GLN A 454 -12.39 -1.88 -6.26
C GLN A 454 -13.89 -1.99 -5.92
N ASP A 455 -14.45 -1.02 -5.20
CA ASP A 455 -15.89 -0.98 -4.89
C ASP A 455 -16.74 -1.00 -6.17
N VAL A 456 -16.27 -0.36 -7.25
CA VAL A 456 -16.98 -0.32 -8.52
C VAL A 456 -16.94 -1.67 -9.24
N ILE A 457 -15.79 -2.34 -9.29
CA ILE A 457 -15.67 -3.69 -9.87
C ILE A 457 -16.47 -4.68 -9.03
N GLU A 458 -16.39 -4.59 -7.71
CA GLU A 458 -17.18 -5.41 -6.80
C GLU A 458 -18.68 -5.25 -7.08
N ASN A 459 -19.16 -4.02 -7.26
CA ASN A 459 -20.55 -3.73 -7.62
C ASN A 459 -20.95 -4.27 -9.00
N GLU A 460 -20.05 -4.20 -9.99
CA GLU A 460 -20.30 -4.77 -11.32
C GLU A 460 -20.38 -6.31 -11.29
N ILE A 461 -19.48 -6.96 -10.57
CA ILE A 461 -19.55 -8.41 -10.36
C ILE A 461 -20.85 -8.79 -9.65
N GLN A 462 -21.27 -7.98 -8.69
CA GLN A 462 -22.56 -8.17 -7.99
C GLN A 462 -23.76 -8.09 -8.91
N ARG A 463 -23.81 -7.08 -9.78
CA ARG A 463 -24.92 -6.84 -10.70
C ARG A 463 -25.09 -7.93 -11.75
N HIS A 464 -23.98 -8.42 -12.27
CA HIS A 464 -24.01 -9.36 -13.39
C HIS A 464 -23.87 -10.82 -12.98
N GLY A 465 -23.57 -11.11 -11.70
CA GLY A 465 -23.33 -12.44 -11.20
C GLY A 465 -21.98 -13.02 -11.69
N LYS A 466 -21.70 -14.27 -11.33
CA LYS A 466 -20.50 -14.98 -11.80
C LYS A 466 -20.67 -15.35 -13.26
N ALA A 467 -19.81 -14.86 -14.14
CA ALA A 467 -19.72 -15.36 -15.50
C ALA A 467 -18.91 -16.67 -15.52
N PRO A 468 -19.42 -17.77 -16.07
CA PRO A 468 -18.77 -19.08 -15.97
C PRO A 468 -17.43 -19.17 -16.74
N ASN A 469 -17.17 -18.22 -17.65
CA ASN A 469 -15.96 -18.14 -18.45
C ASN A 469 -14.97 -17.07 -17.96
N VAL A 470 -15.12 -16.58 -16.72
CA VAL A 470 -14.27 -15.51 -16.16
C VAL A 470 -13.82 -15.90 -14.76
N SER A 471 -12.51 -15.80 -14.50
CA SER A 471 -11.91 -15.80 -13.15
C SER A 471 -11.34 -14.44 -12.81
N VAL A 472 -11.42 -14.04 -11.53
CA VAL A 472 -10.87 -12.78 -11.04
C VAL A 472 -9.76 -13.04 -10.02
N PHE A 473 -8.62 -12.38 -10.20
CA PHE A 473 -7.44 -12.42 -9.33
C PHE A 473 -7.25 -11.02 -8.73
N ALA A 474 -7.72 -10.83 -7.50
CA ALA A 474 -7.70 -9.55 -6.82
C ALA A 474 -6.46 -9.44 -5.91
N PHE A 475 -5.59 -8.45 -6.18
CA PHE A 475 -4.41 -8.15 -5.37
C PHE A 475 -4.68 -6.92 -4.50
N THR A 476 -4.46 -7.03 -3.20
CA THR A 476 -4.61 -5.92 -2.26
C THR A 476 -3.70 -6.07 -1.04
N ALA A 477 -3.37 -4.97 -0.37
CA ALA A 477 -2.72 -4.99 0.95
C ALA A 477 -3.75 -4.85 2.09
N THR A 478 -4.97 -4.41 1.78
CA THR A 478 -5.98 -4.02 2.76
C THR A 478 -7.36 -4.46 2.29
N PRO A 479 -7.65 -5.79 2.31
CA PRO A 479 -8.93 -6.30 1.84
C PRO A 479 -10.09 -5.77 2.72
N LYS A 480 -11.13 -5.29 2.06
CA LYS A 480 -12.38 -4.93 2.72
C LYS A 480 -13.24 -6.18 2.97
N PRO A 481 -14.25 -6.12 3.87
CA PRO A 481 -15.16 -7.23 4.09
C PRO A 481 -15.79 -7.79 2.82
N MET A 482 -16.20 -6.91 1.90
CA MET A 482 -16.79 -7.31 0.62
C MET A 482 -15.75 -8.01 -0.29
N THR A 483 -14.52 -7.51 -0.33
CA THR A 483 -13.40 -8.11 -1.07
C THR A 483 -13.12 -9.55 -0.60
N LEU A 484 -13.07 -9.75 0.73
CA LEU A 484 -12.91 -11.07 1.33
C LEU A 484 -14.06 -12.00 0.94
N ARG A 485 -15.28 -11.50 0.93
CA ARG A 485 -16.46 -12.27 0.56
C ARG A 485 -16.49 -12.68 -0.91
N LEU A 486 -16.12 -11.78 -1.83
CA LEU A 486 -16.19 -12.03 -3.28
C LEU A 486 -15.02 -12.85 -3.82
N PHE A 487 -13.84 -12.68 -3.25
CA PHE A 487 -12.59 -13.24 -3.79
C PHE A 487 -11.86 -14.15 -2.82
N GLY A 488 -12.19 -14.12 -1.52
CA GLY A 488 -11.59 -14.98 -0.51
C GLY A 488 -12.08 -16.42 -0.59
N ARG A 489 -11.31 -17.33 0.02
CA ARG A 489 -11.68 -18.72 0.19
C ARG A 489 -12.56 -18.90 1.41
N GLU A 490 -13.66 -19.61 1.25
CA GLU A 490 -14.51 -20.02 2.36
C GLU A 490 -13.85 -21.17 3.11
N SER A 491 -13.78 -21.05 4.43
CA SER A 491 -13.36 -22.07 5.38
C SER A 491 -14.29 -22.09 6.58
N ILE A 492 -14.16 -23.04 7.47
CA ILE A 492 -14.98 -23.16 8.66
C ILE A 492 -14.08 -22.92 9.87
N ASP A 493 -14.48 -22.00 10.76
CA ASP A 493 -13.76 -21.76 12.00
C ASP A 493 -13.94 -22.88 13.03
N ALA A 494 -13.25 -22.78 14.18
CA ALA A 494 -13.31 -23.76 15.26
C ALA A 494 -14.73 -23.91 15.87
N ASP A 495 -15.58 -22.91 15.70
CA ASP A 495 -16.94 -22.85 16.21
C ASP A 495 -17.99 -23.34 15.16
N GLY A 496 -17.54 -23.74 13.97
CA GLY A 496 -18.36 -24.24 12.88
C GLY A 496 -19.00 -23.17 12.00
N HIS A 497 -18.56 -21.89 12.11
CA HIS A 497 -19.05 -20.81 11.28
C HIS A 497 -18.21 -20.61 10.01
N PRO A 498 -18.84 -20.24 8.88
CA PRO A 498 -18.12 -19.91 7.66
C PRO A 498 -17.30 -18.62 7.84
N VAL A 499 -16.02 -18.69 7.50
CA VAL A 499 -15.10 -17.57 7.47
C VAL A 499 -14.45 -17.45 6.10
N TYR A 500 -14.09 -16.24 5.71
CA TYR A 500 -13.45 -15.95 4.42
C TYR A 500 -12.07 -15.41 4.66
N GLN A 501 -11.08 -16.00 3.97
CA GLN A 501 -9.67 -15.65 4.10
C GLN A 501 -9.00 -15.53 2.72
N PRO A 502 -7.86 -14.82 2.59
CA PRO A 502 -7.14 -14.72 1.34
C PRO A 502 -6.65 -16.11 0.88
N PHE A 503 -6.59 -16.29 -0.43
CA PHE A 503 -6.00 -17.49 -1.04
C PHE A 503 -4.49 -17.58 -0.80
N HIS A 504 -3.80 -16.44 -0.87
CA HIS A 504 -2.37 -16.34 -0.57
C HIS A 504 -2.09 -15.07 0.25
N LEU A 505 -1.25 -15.21 1.29
CA LEU A 505 -0.93 -14.16 2.24
C LEU A 505 0.57 -13.86 2.28
N TYR A 506 0.94 -12.59 2.20
CA TYR A 506 2.22 -12.05 2.67
C TYR A 506 1.92 -10.88 3.59
N SER A 507 1.87 -11.14 4.89
CA SER A 507 1.35 -10.20 5.90
C SER A 507 2.26 -8.99 6.09
N MET A 508 1.69 -7.91 6.64
CA MET A 508 2.47 -6.72 7.02
C MET A 508 3.46 -7.07 8.14
N LYS A 509 3.06 -7.90 9.11
CA LYS A 509 3.92 -8.39 10.19
C LYS A 509 5.16 -9.09 9.63
N GLN A 510 4.98 -10.06 8.73
CA GLN A 510 6.11 -10.76 8.09
C GLN A 510 7.04 -9.77 7.37
N ALA A 511 6.49 -8.84 6.61
CA ALA A 511 7.28 -7.86 5.85
C ALA A 511 8.08 -6.91 6.76
N ILE A 512 7.55 -6.56 7.95
CA ILE A 512 8.23 -5.75 8.98
C ILE A 512 9.33 -6.57 9.66
N GLU A 513 9.02 -7.78 10.13
CA GLU A 513 9.98 -8.66 10.80
C GLU A 513 11.15 -9.02 9.90
N GLU A 514 10.91 -9.24 8.61
CA GLU A 514 11.96 -9.46 7.59
C GLU A 514 12.76 -8.18 7.24
N GLY A 515 12.42 -7.02 7.80
CA GLY A 515 13.08 -5.74 7.49
C GLY A 515 12.88 -5.27 6.05
N TYR A 516 11.87 -5.79 5.36
CA TYR A 516 11.55 -5.40 3.98
C TYR A 516 10.79 -4.08 3.91
N ILE A 517 9.93 -3.84 4.89
CA ILE A 517 9.26 -2.57 5.15
C ILE A 517 9.47 -2.15 6.60
N LEU A 518 9.28 -0.86 6.88
CA LEU A 518 9.39 -0.30 8.22
C LEU A 518 8.04 -0.29 8.92
N ASP A 519 8.06 -0.46 10.25
CA ASP A 519 6.89 -0.24 11.09
C ASP A 519 6.63 1.27 11.25
N VAL A 520 5.60 1.76 10.59
CA VAL A 520 5.27 3.20 10.57
C VAL A 520 4.69 3.71 11.89
N LEU A 521 4.20 2.82 12.75
CA LEU A 521 3.67 3.20 14.06
C LEU A 521 4.72 3.07 15.18
N GLN A 522 5.96 2.71 14.87
CA GLN A 522 7.03 2.56 15.86
C GLN A 522 7.33 3.87 16.61
N ASN A 523 7.31 4.99 15.90
CA ASN A 523 7.52 6.33 16.46
C ASN A 523 6.32 7.21 16.13
N TYR A 524 5.27 7.11 16.96
CA TYR A 524 4.02 7.85 16.76
C TYR A 524 3.84 8.89 17.87
N ILE A 525 3.90 10.16 17.50
CA ILE A 525 3.78 11.31 18.41
C ILE A 525 2.41 11.93 18.24
N GLU A 526 1.64 11.98 19.31
CA GLU A 526 0.31 12.57 19.33
C GLU A 526 0.35 14.01 19.86
N TYR A 527 -0.34 14.93 19.18
CA TYR A 527 -0.56 16.29 19.63
C TYR A 527 -2.03 16.53 19.90
N LYS A 528 -2.34 17.15 21.04
CA LYS A 528 -3.68 17.62 21.37
C LYS A 528 -3.79 19.11 21.11
N THR A 529 -4.88 19.50 20.46
CA THR A 529 -5.26 20.89 20.23
C THR A 529 -6.27 21.31 21.28
N TYR A 530 -5.93 22.32 22.06
CA TYR A 530 -6.82 22.92 23.05
C TYR A 530 -7.28 24.30 22.56
N TYR A 531 -8.57 24.59 22.72
CA TYR A 531 -9.16 25.88 22.36
C TYR A 531 -10.46 26.12 23.13
N LYS A 532 -10.87 27.39 23.20
CA LYS A 532 -12.17 27.81 23.71
C LYS A 532 -12.92 28.54 22.61
N LEU A 533 -14.13 28.10 22.36
CA LEU A 533 -15.04 28.79 21.44
C LEU A 533 -15.97 29.71 22.20
N ASN A 534 -16.15 30.91 21.70
CA ASN A 534 -17.12 31.87 22.19
C ASN A 534 -18.11 32.21 21.08
N LYS A 535 -19.37 32.36 21.45
CA LYS A 535 -20.41 32.82 20.54
C LYS A 535 -20.27 34.36 20.38
N THR A 536 -20.27 34.84 19.14
CA THR A 536 -20.08 36.29 18.81
C THR A 536 -21.38 37.00 18.48
N ILE A 537 -22.50 36.27 18.42
CA ILE A 537 -23.83 36.82 18.12
C ILE A 537 -24.74 36.74 19.34
N GLU A 538 -25.68 37.71 19.47
CA GLU A 538 -26.64 37.75 20.56
C GLU A 538 -27.69 36.65 20.43
N ASP A 539 -28.12 36.32 19.20
CA ASP A 539 -29.07 35.26 18.90
C ASP A 539 -28.47 33.89 19.16
N ASP A 540 -29.30 32.93 19.59
CA ASP A 540 -28.91 31.55 19.84
C ASP A 540 -29.68 30.60 18.91
N PRO A 541 -29.28 30.51 17.61
CA PRO A 541 -30.02 29.73 16.63
C PRO A 541 -29.94 28.23 16.91
N GLU A 542 -31.01 27.52 16.72
CA GLU A 542 -31.03 26.08 16.70
C GLU A 542 -30.33 25.56 15.46
N MET A 543 -29.43 24.60 15.66
CA MET A 543 -28.59 24.01 14.60
C MET A 543 -28.52 22.51 14.77
N LYS A 544 -28.39 21.83 13.64
CA LYS A 544 -28.10 20.39 13.63
C LYS A 544 -26.69 20.14 14.20
N THR A 545 -26.63 19.40 15.28
CA THR A 545 -25.42 19.21 16.10
C THR A 545 -24.24 18.67 15.27
N ILE A 546 -24.46 17.67 14.40
CA ILE A 546 -23.39 17.08 13.58
C ILE A 546 -22.92 18.06 12.51
N ALA A 547 -23.83 18.76 11.86
CA ALA A 547 -23.48 19.76 10.85
C ALA A 547 -22.73 20.95 11.47
N ALA A 548 -23.19 21.43 12.63
CA ALA A 548 -22.51 22.49 13.38
C ALA A 548 -21.11 22.06 13.85
N LYS A 549 -20.97 20.85 14.42
CA LYS A 549 -19.67 20.31 14.83
C LYS A 549 -18.69 20.18 13.65
N ARG A 550 -19.16 19.77 12.47
CA ARG A 550 -18.32 19.75 11.25
C ARG A 550 -17.86 21.13 10.82
N GLN A 551 -18.74 22.13 10.87
CA GLN A 551 -18.38 23.53 10.56
C GLN A 551 -17.41 24.10 11.57
N ILE A 552 -17.60 23.81 12.85
CA ILE A 552 -16.68 24.19 13.93
C ILE A 552 -15.29 23.53 13.69
N ALA A 553 -15.25 22.23 13.44
CA ALA A 553 -13.99 21.54 13.16
C ALA A 553 -13.26 22.15 11.95
N ARG A 554 -14.01 22.45 10.85
CA ARG A 554 -13.43 23.13 9.70
C ARG A 554 -12.93 24.55 10.02
N TYR A 555 -13.69 25.30 10.83
CA TYR A 555 -13.28 26.63 11.27
C TYR A 555 -11.97 26.59 12.07
N ILE A 556 -11.86 25.65 13.01
CA ILE A 556 -10.64 25.47 13.82
C ILE A 556 -9.45 25.03 12.96
N ASP A 557 -9.65 24.11 12.01
CA ASP A 557 -8.59 23.65 11.11
C ASP A 557 -8.04 24.76 10.20
N LEU A 558 -8.88 25.73 9.83
CA LEU A 558 -8.52 26.87 8.98
C LEU A 558 -8.19 28.15 9.77
N PHE A 559 -8.22 28.09 11.10
CA PHE A 559 -7.90 29.22 11.96
C PHE A 559 -6.41 29.54 11.90
N ASP A 560 -6.06 30.78 11.63
CA ASP A 560 -4.69 31.17 11.30
C ASP A 560 -3.71 30.90 12.43
N ASP A 561 -4.08 31.13 13.70
CA ASP A 561 -3.22 30.81 14.85
C ASP A 561 -2.95 29.31 14.98
N ASN A 562 -3.96 28.47 14.70
CA ASN A 562 -3.78 27.02 14.66
C ASN A 562 -2.79 26.62 13.58
N ILE A 563 -2.97 27.16 12.37
CA ILE A 563 -2.08 26.91 11.23
C ILE A 563 -0.66 27.34 11.58
N ASN A 564 -0.47 28.54 12.12
CA ASN A 564 0.85 29.07 12.46
C ASN A 564 1.55 28.25 13.54
N GLN A 565 0.85 27.83 14.60
CA GLN A 565 1.43 26.98 15.66
C GLN A 565 1.83 25.60 15.10
N ARG A 566 0.96 24.97 14.31
CA ARG A 566 1.28 23.67 13.70
C ARG A 566 2.44 23.78 12.71
N VAL A 567 2.50 24.83 11.91
CA VAL A 567 3.63 25.09 11.00
C VAL A 567 4.94 25.27 11.75
N ASN A 568 4.92 26.03 12.85
CA ASN A 568 6.08 26.17 13.72
C ASN A 568 6.58 24.80 14.20
N ILE A 569 5.71 24.00 14.81
CA ILE A 569 6.04 22.64 15.29
C ILE A 569 6.60 21.78 14.15
N ILE A 570 5.96 21.78 12.99
CA ILE A 570 6.37 20.96 11.83
C ILE A 570 7.75 21.36 11.32
N VAL A 571 7.99 22.67 11.13
CA VAL A 571 9.27 23.16 10.59
C VAL A 571 10.41 22.92 11.57
N GLU A 572 10.22 23.23 12.85
CA GLU A 572 11.25 23.05 13.86
C GLU A 572 11.55 21.56 14.10
N HIS A 573 10.53 20.70 14.20
CA HIS A 573 10.75 19.26 14.31
C HIS A 573 11.46 18.70 13.07
N PHE A 574 11.04 19.12 11.87
CA PHE A 574 11.70 18.65 10.64
C PHE A 574 13.19 19.03 10.65
N ARG A 575 13.51 20.29 10.95
CA ARG A 575 14.89 20.79 10.94
C ARG A 575 15.78 20.18 12.03
N SER A 576 15.23 20.03 13.24
CA SER A 576 16.00 19.54 14.39
C SER A 576 16.17 18.03 14.40
N THR A 577 15.20 17.27 13.89
CA THR A 577 15.15 15.80 14.06
C THR A 577 15.25 15.06 12.73
N VAL A 578 14.44 15.45 11.74
CA VAL A 578 14.27 14.63 10.53
C VAL A 578 15.31 14.96 9.46
N MET A 579 15.65 16.21 9.31
CA MET A 579 16.50 16.71 8.21
C MET A 579 17.87 16.02 8.15
N GLN A 580 18.40 15.59 9.30
CA GLN A 580 19.72 14.93 9.38
C GLN A 580 19.67 13.45 8.93
N GLU A 581 18.47 12.86 8.88
CA GLU A 581 18.33 11.48 8.45
C GLU A 581 18.75 11.30 6.97
N LEU A 582 19.11 10.09 6.60
CA LEU A 582 19.58 9.73 5.26
C LEU A 582 20.75 10.60 4.74
N GLY A 583 21.63 11.04 5.64
CA GLY A 583 22.74 11.92 5.26
C GLY A 583 22.30 13.29 4.77
N GLY A 584 21.19 13.82 5.27
CA GLY A 584 20.63 15.11 4.90
C GLY A 584 19.65 15.06 3.71
N GLN A 585 19.28 13.88 3.22
CA GLN A 585 18.36 13.72 2.09
C GLN A 585 16.91 13.42 2.52
N ALA A 586 16.63 13.41 3.83
CA ALA A 586 15.32 13.09 4.36
C ALA A 586 14.24 14.05 3.88
N LYS A 587 13.05 13.51 3.65
CA LYS A 587 11.87 14.25 3.22
C LYS A 587 10.70 14.03 4.16
N ALA A 588 9.75 14.96 4.14
CA ALA A 588 8.54 14.88 4.93
C ALA A 588 7.29 15.13 4.10
N MET A 589 6.17 14.58 4.56
CA MET A 589 4.84 14.82 3.99
C MET A 589 3.90 15.38 5.05
N VAL A 590 3.14 16.40 4.68
CA VAL A 590 2.10 17.01 5.53
C VAL A 590 0.74 16.70 4.93
N ILE A 591 -0.07 15.92 5.64
CA ILE A 591 -1.41 15.50 5.20
C ILE A 591 -2.43 16.50 5.68
N THR A 592 -3.01 17.27 4.78
CA THR A 592 -3.99 18.32 5.11
C THR A 592 -5.43 17.84 4.92
N ALA A 593 -6.35 18.44 5.68
CA ALA A 593 -7.77 18.08 5.67
C ALA A 593 -8.50 18.46 4.37
N SER A 594 -8.04 19.49 3.68
CA SER A 594 -8.68 20.02 2.46
C SER A 594 -7.66 20.73 1.56
N ARG A 595 -8.07 20.96 0.30
CA ARG A 595 -7.27 21.76 -0.66
C ARG A 595 -7.06 23.20 -0.17
N GLU A 596 -8.07 23.81 0.45
CA GLU A 596 -7.98 25.13 1.08
C GLU A 596 -6.94 25.12 2.20
N ALA A 597 -6.96 24.10 3.07
CA ALA A 597 -5.96 23.93 4.10
C ALA A 597 -4.55 23.79 3.50
N ALA A 598 -4.37 22.97 2.45
CA ALA A 598 -3.07 22.81 1.80
C ALA A 598 -2.48 24.15 1.31
N VAL A 599 -3.31 25.00 0.72
CA VAL A 599 -2.90 26.35 0.27
C VAL A 599 -2.50 27.23 1.46
N LYS A 600 -3.34 27.32 2.50
CA LYS A 600 -3.07 28.15 3.69
C LYS A 600 -1.82 27.67 4.45
N TYR A 601 -1.67 26.36 4.65
CA TYR A 601 -0.47 25.80 5.28
C TYR A 601 0.80 26.05 4.45
N ARG A 602 0.72 26.00 3.13
CA ARG A 602 1.85 26.32 2.25
C ARG A 602 2.26 27.79 2.36
N GLN A 603 1.30 28.70 2.43
CA GLN A 603 1.54 30.14 2.64
C GLN A 603 2.17 30.40 4.02
N ALA A 604 1.57 29.86 5.08
CA ALA A 604 2.09 30.00 6.44
C ALA A 604 3.50 29.39 6.59
N PHE A 605 3.79 28.29 5.88
CA PHE A 605 5.11 27.68 5.85
C PHE A 605 6.14 28.61 5.21
N GLU A 606 5.82 29.23 4.08
CA GLU A 606 6.70 30.22 3.42
C GLU A 606 6.95 31.46 4.28
N ASP A 607 5.88 31.96 4.91
CA ASP A 607 5.98 33.11 5.81
C ASP A 607 6.86 32.78 7.03
N TYR A 608 6.73 31.60 7.60
CA TYR A 608 7.53 31.17 8.74
C TYR A 608 9.00 31.02 8.36
N VAL A 609 9.31 30.29 7.29
CA VAL A 609 10.66 30.08 6.79
C VAL A 609 11.34 31.42 6.41
N THR A 610 10.58 32.35 5.82
CA THR A 610 11.08 33.67 5.44
C THR A 610 11.38 34.53 6.68
N ARG A 611 10.46 34.57 7.66
CA ARG A 611 10.66 35.33 8.91
C ARG A 611 11.88 34.86 9.70
N HIS A 612 12.16 33.55 9.71
CA HIS A 612 13.31 32.98 10.42
C HIS A 612 14.57 32.88 9.55
N ASN A 613 14.52 33.38 8.30
CA ASN A 613 15.61 33.32 7.33
C ASN A 613 16.18 31.89 7.11
N TYR A 614 15.31 30.88 7.14
CA TYR A 614 15.70 29.50 6.87
C TYR A 614 15.84 29.29 5.36
N LYS A 615 17.03 28.87 4.91
CA LYS A 615 17.35 28.64 3.49
C LYS A 615 17.40 27.15 3.14
N ASP A 616 17.42 26.34 4.15
CA ASP A 616 17.64 24.89 4.12
C ASP A 616 16.35 24.06 4.00
N VAL A 617 15.18 24.70 4.17
CA VAL A 617 13.88 24.03 4.10
C VAL A 617 12.97 24.69 3.09
N LYS A 618 12.52 23.92 2.10
CA LYS A 618 11.55 24.34 1.08
C LYS A 618 10.43 23.34 0.95
N ALA A 619 9.23 23.84 0.68
CA ALA A 619 8.04 23.01 0.57
C ALA A 619 7.42 23.08 -0.82
N LEU A 620 6.77 22.00 -1.23
CA LEU A 620 5.86 21.93 -2.38
C LEU A 620 4.44 21.64 -1.90
N VAL A 621 3.45 21.92 -2.75
CA VAL A 621 2.06 21.60 -2.47
C VAL A 621 1.50 20.68 -3.57
N ALA A 622 0.63 19.74 -3.19
CA ALA A 622 -0.01 18.82 -4.12
C ALA A 622 -1.51 18.67 -3.85
N PHE A 623 -2.31 19.08 -4.83
CA PHE A 623 -3.76 18.89 -4.84
C PHE A 623 -4.31 18.89 -6.27
N SER A 624 -5.48 18.30 -6.48
CA SER A 624 -6.08 18.25 -7.82
C SER A 624 -7.06 19.39 -8.05
N GLY A 625 -7.06 19.95 -9.26
CA GLY A 625 -8.00 20.98 -9.70
C GLY A 625 -7.69 22.36 -9.16
N LYS A 626 -8.73 23.20 -8.98
CA LYS A 626 -8.62 24.63 -8.59
C LYS A 626 -9.23 24.86 -7.22
N VAL A 627 -8.66 25.80 -6.48
CA VAL A 627 -9.17 26.29 -5.18
C VAL A 627 -9.30 27.80 -5.24
N LYS A 628 -10.47 28.31 -4.89
CA LYS A 628 -10.69 29.75 -4.76
C LYS A 628 -10.72 30.13 -3.28
N ILE A 629 -9.80 30.97 -2.85
CA ILE A 629 -9.75 31.54 -1.50
C ILE A 629 -9.92 33.03 -1.68
N GLU A 630 -10.99 33.59 -1.08
CA GLU A 630 -11.41 34.97 -1.31
C GLU A 630 -11.57 35.27 -2.80
N ASN A 631 -10.74 36.14 -3.38
CA ASN A 631 -10.77 36.50 -4.80
C ASN A 631 -9.66 35.87 -5.63
N THR A 632 -8.80 35.05 -5.04
CA THR A 632 -7.64 34.46 -5.71
C THR A 632 -7.88 32.97 -6.01
N GLU A 633 -7.59 32.56 -7.24
CA GLU A 633 -7.65 31.16 -7.67
C GLU A 633 -6.25 30.55 -7.61
N TYR A 634 -6.13 29.42 -6.90
CA TYR A 634 -4.89 28.68 -6.74
C TYR A 634 -4.98 27.33 -7.47
N THR A 635 -3.90 26.96 -8.14
CA THR A 635 -3.67 25.63 -8.73
C THR A 635 -2.30 25.13 -8.28
N GLU A 636 -2.10 23.81 -8.33
CA GLU A 636 -0.79 23.23 -8.01
C GLU A 636 0.35 23.85 -8.87
N PRO A 637 0.20 23.95 -10.23
CA PRO A 637 1.22 24.60 -11.04
C PRO A 637 1.45 26.08 -10.71
N SER A 638 0.41 26.83 -10.35
CA SER A 638 0.56 28.25 -10.01
C SER A 638 1.33 28.47 -8.69
N MET A 639 1.25 27.51 -7.76
CA MET A 639 1.93 27.58 -6.48
C MET A 639 3.35 27.01 -6.51
N ASN A 640 3.59 25.97 -7.32
CA ASN A 640 4.89 25.32 -7.40
C ASN A 640 5.80 25.88 -8.52
N GLY A 641 5.23 26.58 -9.51
CA GLY A 641 5.98 27.17 -10.63
C GLY A 641 6.31 26.20 -11.76
N PHE A 642 5.77 24.95 -11.76
CA PHE A 642 5.98 23.95 -12.79
C PHE A 642 4.72 23.07 -12.96
N ALA A 643 4.69 22.25 -14.04
CA ALA A 643 3.56 21.38 -14.37
C ALA A 643 3.44 20.19 -13.38
N GLU A 644 2.21 19.72 -13.13
CA GLU A 644 1.87 18.71 -12.11
C GLU A 644 2.62 17.37 -12.29
N ASP A 645 2.88 16.95 -13.52
CA ASP A 645 3.56 15.71 -13.86
C ASP A 645 5.05 15.68 -13.44
N LYS A 646 5.65 16.87 -13.24
CA LYS A 646 7.04 17.00 -12.80
C LYS A 646 7.21 16.88 -11.28
N LEU A 647 6.13 17.04 -10.49
CA LEU A 647 6.23 17.14 -9.04
C LEU A 647 6.94 15.95 -8.39
N PRO A 648 6.65 14.68 -8.69
CA PRO A 648 7.33 13.55 -8.06
C PRO A 648 8.85 13.60 -8.25
N LYS A 649 9.29 14.01 -9.43
CA LYS A 649 10.70 14.07 -9.79
C LYS A 649 11.40 15.28 -9.17
N VAL A 650 10.75 16.44 -9.18
CA VAL A 650 11.27 17.65 -8.52
C VAL A 650 11.38 17.42 -7.02
N PHE A 651 10.40 16.75 -6.41
CA PHE A 651 10.43 16.41 -4.99
C PHE A 651 11.49 15.35 -4.65
N ASP A 652 11.87 14.46 -5.56
CA ASP A 652 12.98 13.49 -5.34
C ASP A 652 14.37 14.17 -5.33
N GLY A 653 14.51 15.32 -5.97
CA GLY A 653 15.74 16.14 -5.96
C GLY A 653 16.03 16.76 -4.60
N ASP A 654 17.17 17.45 -4.45
CA ASP A 654 17.65 17.95 -3.17
C ASP A 654 17.06 19.31 -2.77
N GLU A 655 16.37 20.00 -3.68
CA GLU A 655 15.91 21.38 -3.45
C GLU A 655 14.74 21.48 -2.48
N TYR A 656 13.81 20.51 -2.51
CA TYR A 656 12.58 20.54 -1.72
C TYR A 656 12.53 19.38 -0.74
N ASN A 657 12.17 19.68 0.51
CA ASN A 657 12.22 18.73 1.62
C ASN A 657 10.84 18.31 2.12
N VAL A 658 9.84 19.20 1.98
CA VAL A 658 8.50 19.01 2.54
C VAL A 658 7.45 19.05 1.43
N LEU A 659 6.49 18.12 1.45
CA LEU A 659 5.38 18.06 0.53
C LEU A 659 4.06 18.15 1.29
N LEU A 660 3.29 19.24 1.08
CA LEU A 660 1.95 19.40 1.65
C LEU A 660 0.92 18.81 0.67
N VAL A 661 0.08 17.90 1.13
CA VAL A 661 -0.85 17.20 0.25
C VAL A 661 -2.29 17.28 0.74
N ALA A 662 -3.23 17.42 -0.20
CA ALA A 662 -4.66 17.29 0.03
C ALA A 662 -5.22 16.19 -0.88
N ASN A 663 -5.48 15.02 -0.34
CA ASN A 663 -5.94 13.79 -1.01
C ASN A 663 -4.99 13.24 -2.11
N LYS A 664 -4.30 14.09 -2.85
CA LYS A 664 -3.30 13.71 -3.85
C LYS A 664 -2.06 13.12 -3.18
N TYR A 665 -1.52 12.02 -3.71
CA TYR A 665 -0.33 11.31 -3.19
C TYR A 665 -0.46 10.63 -1.81
N GLN A 666 -1.60 10.67 -1.17
CA GLN A 666 -1.86 9.86 0.03
C GLN A 666 -1.85 8.36 -0.32
N VAL A 667 -2.21 8.01 -1.55
CA VAL A 667 -2.15 6.66 -2.11
C VAL A 667 -1.34 6.68 -3.40
N GLY A 668 -0.58 5.62 -3.69
CA GLY A 668 0.14 5.43 -4.96
C GLY A 668 1.39 6.32 -5.16
N PHE A 669 1.90 7.00 -4.12
CA PHE A 669 3.14 7.76 -4.17
C PHE A 669 4.30 6.95 -3.57
N ASP A 670 5.35 6.73 -4.34
CA ASP A 670 6.53 5.98 -3.91
C ASP A 670 7.73 6.93 -3.77
N GLN A 671 8.10 7.24 -2.51
CA GLN A 671 9.25 8.07 -2.18
C GLN A 671 10.02 7.46 -0.99
N PRO A 672 11.08 6.68 -1.25
CA PRO A 672 11.86 6.03 -0.18
C PRO A 672 12.48 6.98 0.83
N LYS A 673 12.78 8.23 0.43
CA LYS A 673 13.37 9.26 1.31
C LYS A 673 12.38 9.88 2.31
N LEU A 674 11.08 9.52 2.29
CA LEU A 674 10.10 9.99 3.27
C LEU A 674 10.41 9.43 4.66
N CYS A 675 10.85 10.28 5.60
CA CYS A 675 11.16 9.93 6.99
C CYS A 675 10.13 10.44 7.98
N ALA A 676 9.36 11.47 7.63
CA ALA A 676 8.34 12.01 8.52
C ALA A 676 6.99 12.20 7.82
N MET A 677 5.91 12.01 8.57
CA MET A 677 4.55 12.36 8.17
C MET A 677 3.87 13.16 9.26
N TYR A 678 3.37 14.32 8.88
CA TYR A 678 2.62 15.24 9.76
C TYR A 678 1.15 15.17 9.38
N VAL A 679 0.31 14.66 10.28
CA VAL A 679 -1.10 14.35 9.98
C VAL A 679 -2.01 15.43 10.56
N LEU A 680 -2.67 16.18 9.68
CA LEU A 680 -3.61 17.25 10.01
C LEU A 680 -5.04 16.91 9.55
N LYS A 681 -5.30 15.63 9.32
CA LYS A 681 -6.58 15.11 8.81
C LYS A 681 -7.02 13.91 9.63
N LYS A 682 -8.33 13.78 9.87
CA LYS A 682 -8.88 12.56 10.45
C LYS A 682 -8.70 11.39 9.48
N LEU A 683 -7.96 10.38 9.90
CA LEU A 683 -7.75 9.12 9.19
C LEU A 683 -8.55 8.01 9.87
N ARG A 684 -9.07 7.03 9.10
CA ARG A 684 -9.85 5.91 9.65
C ARG A 684 -9.65 4.65 8.81
N GLY A 685 -9.64 3.48 9.45
CA GLY A 685 -9.62 2.16 8.82
C GLY A 685 -8.59 2.05 7.70
N VAL A 686 -8.97 1.55 6.55
CA VAL A 686 -8.10 1.34 5.37
C VAL A 686 -7.34 2.61 4.95
N ASN A 687 -7.99 3.78 5.01
CA ASN A 687 -7.35 5.04 4.62
C ASN A 687 -6.17 5.41 5.54
N ALA A 688 -6.24 5.11 6.84
CA ALA A 688 -5.13 5.32 7.76
C ALA A 688 -3.93 4.44 7.37
N VAL A 689 -4.17 3.14 7.15
CA VAL A 689 -3.14 2.19 6.76
C VAL A 689 -2.45 2.59 5.45
N GLN A 690 -3.22 2.93 4.43
CA GLN A 690 -2.70 3.30 3.12
C GLN A 690 -1.89 4.59 3.14
N THR A 691 -2.38 5.60 3.87
CA THR A 691 -1.69 6.89 3.98
C THR A 691 -0.37 6.74 4.74
N LEU A 692 -0.39 6.14 5.93
CA LEU A 692 0.81 6.00 6.76
C LEU A 692 1.82 5.02 6.14
N SER A 693 1.38 3.99 5.42
CA SER A 693 2.28 3.04 4.74
C SER A 693 3.13 3.67 3.61
N ARG A 694 2.95 4.97 3.29
CA ARG A 694 3.91 5.68 2.41
C ARG A 694 5.28 5.85 3.06
N LEU A 695 5.37 5.83 4.40
CA LEU A 695 6.62 5.88 5.14
C LEU A 695 7.37 4.55 5.19
N ASN A 696 6.71 3.43 4.95
CA ASN A 696 7.24 2.10 5.23
C ASN A 696 8.38 1.64 4.32
N ARG A 697 8.74 2.42 3.29
CA ARG A 697 9.83 2.08 2.37
C ARG A 697 11.18 2.20 3.04
N VAL A 698 12.00 1.17 2.94
CA VAL A 698 13.43 1.24 3.30
C VAL A 698 14.20 2.09 2.28
N CYS A 699 15.32 2.69 2.68
CA CYS A 699 16.16 3.55 1.82
C CYS A 699 17.65 3.18 1.96
N PRO A 700 18.10 2.01 1.46
CA PRO A 700 19.49 1.63 1.52
C PRO A 700 20.42 2.63 0.79
N PRO A 701 21.66 2.84 1.27
CA PRO A 701 22.33 2.09 2.35
C PRO A 701 22.01 2.57 3.77
N PHE A 702 21.10 3.53 3.92
CA PHE A 702 20.80 4.15 5.20
C PHE A 702 19.89 3.26 6.07
N ASP A 703 20.14 3.26 7.38
CA ASP A 703 19.21 2.76 8.39
C ASP A 703 18.15 3.84 8.66
N LYS A 704 17.09 3.81 7.86
CA LYS A 704 16.05 4.84 7.85
C LYS A 704 15.16 4.73 9.08
N LYS A 705 15.01 5.84 9.81
CA LYS A 705 14.01 5.99 10.87
C LYS A 705 12.81 6.77 10.35
N VAL A 706 11.64 6.37 10.80
CA VAL A 706 10.38 7.02 10.42
C VAL A 706 9.66 7.55 11.65
N VAL A 707 8.98 8.69 11.51
CA VAL A 707 8.17 9.30 12.55
C VAL A 707 6.84 9.78 11.98
N VAL A 708 5.77 9.51 12.71
CA VAL A 708 4.45 10.08 12.48
C VAL A 708 4.14 11.06 13.60
N MET A 709 3.80 12.29 13.25
CA MET A 709 3.32 13.30 14.18
C MET A 709 1.88 13.66 13.84
N ASP A 710 0.96 13.33 14.72
CA ASP A 710 -0.47 13.46 14.46
C ASP A 710 -1.12 14.51 15.37
N PHE A 711 -1.85 15.45 14.75
CA PHE A 711 -2.53 16.56 15.41
C PHE A 711 -4.04 16.36 15.54
N VAL A 712 -4.56 15.21 15.05
CA VAL A 712 -6.00 15.02 14.91
C VAL A 712 -6.48 13.64 15.38
N ASN A 713 -5.65 12.60 15.20
CA ASN A 713 -6.01 11.23 15.52
C ASN A 713 -5.33 10.77 16.81
N HIS A 714 -5.90 9.76 17.47
CA HIS A 714 -5.31 9.11 18.63
C HIS A 714 -4.51 7.87 18.23
N ALA A 715 -3.44 7.56 18.96
CA ALA A 715 -2.58 6.42 18.68
C ALA A 715 -3.37 5.09 18.69
N GLU A 716 -4.29 4.95 19.65
CA GLU A 716 -5.16 3.78 19.77
C GLU A 716 -6.06 3.59 18.53
N GLU A 717 -6.60 4.66 17.96
CA GLU A 717 -7.42 4.60 16.73
C GLU A 717 -6.58 4.12 15.53
N MET A 718 -5.29 4.48 15.49
CA MET A 718 -4.39 4.03 14.43
C MET A 718 -4.00 2.57 14.61
N GLU A 719 -3.72 2.16 15.84
CA GLU A 719 -3.50 0.74 16.16
C GLU A 719 -4.70 -0.12 15.78
N GLU A 720 -5.93 0.30 16.13
CA GLU A 720 -7.17 -0.37 15.72
C GLU A 720 -7.33 -0.42 14.20
N ALA A 721 -6.97 0.65 13.48
CA ALA A 721 -7.04 0.68 12.03
C ALA A 721 -6.03 -0.27 11.35
N PHE A 722 -4.84 -0.47 11.95
CA PHE A 722 -3.79 -1.35 11.43
C PHE A 722 -3.99 -2.82 11.83
N ALA A 723 -4.60 -3.08 12.98
CA ALA A 723 -4.74 -4.42 13.55
C ALA A 723 -5.32 -5.45 12.57
N PRO A 724 -6.37 -5.17 11.76
CA PRO A 724 -6.93 -6.14 10.80
C PRO A 724 -5.93 -6.58 9.72
N PHE A 725 -4.98 -5.71 9.35
CA PHE A 725 -4.07 -5.91 8.22
C PHE A 725 -2.64 -6.30 8.65
N TYR A 726 -2.42 -6.35 9.97
CA TYR A 726 -1.10 -6.64 10.52
C TYR A 726 -0.72 -8.12 10.35
N THR A 727 -1.68 -9.02 10.56
CA THR A 727 -1.51 -10.47 10.37
C THR A 727 -2.35 -10.96 9.19
N THR A 728 -3.41 -11.70 9.43
CA THR A 728 -4.33 -12.22 8.41
C THR A 728 -5.68 -11.54 8.59
N THR A 729 -6.25 -11.03 7.52
CA THR A 729 -7.60 -10.48 7.54
C THR A 729 -8.61 -11.62 7.34
N VAL A 730 -9.46 -11.87 8.35
CA VAL A 730 -10.49 -12.90 8.31
C VAL A 730 -11.86 -12.26 8.49
N LEU A 731 -12.80 -12.54 7.60
CA LEU A 731 -14.18 -12.13 7.72
C LEU A 731 -15.01 -13.24 8.36
N SER A 732 -15.49 -13.02 9.59
CA SER A 732 -16.50 -13.87 10.22
C SER A 732 -17.90 -13.35 9.91
N ASN A 733 -18.79 -14.23 9.45
CA ASN A 733 -20.14 -13.87 9.05
C ASN A 733 -21.01 -13.65 10.29
N THR A 734 -21.23 -12.39 10.69
CA THR A 734 -22.11 -12.03 11.83
C THR A 734 -23.44 -11.40 11.37
N ALA A 735 -23.60 -11.14 10.08
CA ALA A 735 -24.86 -10.60 9.53
C ALA A 735 -25.89 -11.72 9.36
N THR A 736 -27.07 -11.54 9.92
CA THR A 736 -28.13 -12.53 9.92
C THR A 736 -29.38 -12.04 9.18
N ILE A 737 -30.15 -13.00 8.65
CA ILE A 737 -31.49 -12.72 8.06
C ILE A 737 -32.41 -12.05 9.08
N ALA A 738 -32.24 -12.32 10.38
CA ALA A 738 -32.99 -11.68 11.45
C ALA A 738 -32.77 -10.16 11.49
N GLN A 739 -31.52 -9.70 11.31
CA GLN A 739 -31.20 -8.27 11.24
C GLN A 739 -31.80 -7.59 10.00
N LEU A 740 -31.85 -8.31 8.87
CA LEU A 740 -32.51 -7.81 7.66
C LEU A 740 -34.04 -7.64 7.87
N ARG A 741 -34.66 -8.60 8.53
CA ARG A 741 -36.11 -8.53 8.90
C ARG A 741 -36.40 -7.43 9.92
N GLU A 742 -35.46 -7.16 10.83
CA GLU A 742 -35.58 -6.03 11.76
C GLU A 742 -35.58 -4.67 11.02
N LEU A 743 -34.72 -4.51 10.03
CA LEU A 743 -34.69 -3.31 9.19
C LEU A 743 -35.94 -3.20 8.33
N GLU A 744 -36.42 -4.30 7.76
CA GLU A 744 -37.70 -4.36 7.05
C GLU A 744 -38.87 -3.88 7.94
N ASN A 745 -38.99 -4.43 9.14
CA ASN A 745 -40.04 -4.03 10.10
C ASN A 745 -39.93 -2.54 10.47
N LYS A 746 -38.72 -2.00 10.59
CA LYS A 746 -38.47 -0.56 10.83
C LYS A 746 -38.96 0.30 9.66
N ILE A 747 -38.78 -0.14 8.43
CA ILE A 747 -39.26 0.55 7.22
C ILE A 747 -40.78 0.48 7.15
N ASP A 748 -41.35 -0.71 7.37
CA ASP A 748 -42.82 -0.94 7.31
C ASP A 748 -43.55 -0.16 8.40
N GLY A 749 -42.93 0.05 9.56
CA GLY A 749 -43.51 0.85 10.65
C GLY A 749 -43.79 2.31 10.29
N TYR A 750 -43.21 2.83 9.20
CA TYR A 750 -43.52 4.17 8.69
C TYR A 750 -44.75 4.20 7.79
N ASN A 751 -45.26 3.06 7.31
CA ASN A 751 -46.38 2.95 6.34
C ASN A 751 -46.19 3.84 5.10
N VAL A 752 -44.97 4.02 4.63
CA VAL A 752 -44.60 4.82 3.44
C VAL A 752 -44.74 3.99 2.16
N LEU A 753 -44.54 2.68 2.25
CA LEU A 753 -44.56 1.76 1.13
C LEU A 753 -45.98 1.17 1.00
N ASP A 754 -46.54 1.14 -0.22
CA ASP A 754 -47.77 0.43 -0.57
C ASP A 754 -47.38 -0.86 -1.31
N ASP A 755 -47.80 -2.02 -0.82
CA ASP A 755 -47.44 -3.33 -1.38
C ASP A 755 -47.86 -3.45 -2.86
N ARG A 756 -48.94 -2.81 -3.28
CA ARG A 756 -49.40 -2.78 -4.68
C ARG A 756 -48.42 -2.01 -5.56
N ASP A 757 -47.79 -0.94 -5.03
CA ASP A 757 -46.77 -0.18 -5.73
C ASP A 757 -45.47 -0.96 -5.82
N VAL A 758 -45.11 -1.67 -4.75
CA VAL A 758 -43.94 -2.57 -4.71
C VAL A 758 -44.09 -3.67 -5.77
N ASP A 759 -45.26 -4.34 -5.82
CA ASP A 759 -45.56 -5.39 -6.81
C ASP A 759 -45.56 -4.84 -8.25
N THR A 760 -46.13 -3.67 -8.46
CA THR A 760 -46.17 -3.02 -9.78
C THR A 760 -44.78 -2.71 -10.29
N VAL A 761 -43.92 -2.09 -9.46
CA VAL A 761 -42.55 -1.75 -9.82
C VAL A 761 -41.73 -3.01 -10.07
N ALA A 762 -41.83 -4.01 -9.20
CA ALA A 762 -41.11 -5.28 -9.38
C ALA A 762 -41.52 -5.98 -10.68
N SER A 763 -42.81 -6.03 -11.02
CA SER A 763 -43.31 -6.66 -12.24
C SER A 763 -42.79 -5.98 -13.53
N ILE A 764 -42.57 -4.66 -13.49
CA ILE A 764 -42.04 -3.90 -14.63
C ILE A 764 -40.55 -4.09 -14.74
N VAL A 765 -39.82 -4.03 -13.62
CA VAL A 765 -38.36 -4.16 -13.60
C VAL A 765 -37.90 -5.56 -14.01
N TYR A 766 -38.61 -6.59 -13.56
CA TYR A 766 -38.28 -7.99 -13.86
C TYR A 766 -39.09 -8.58 -15.01
N ASN A 767 -39.42 -7.78 -16.02
CA ASN A 767 -40.14 -8.29 -17.20
C ASN A 767 -39.32 -9.43 -17.86
N PRO A 768 -39.89 -10.67 -17.90
CA PRO A 768 -39.16 -11.87 -18.38
C PRO A 768 -38.76 -11.84 -19.87
N LYS A 769 -39.20 -10.83 -20.61
CA LYS A 769 -38.94 -10.72 -22.06
C LYS A 769 -37.68 -9.93 -22.40
N GLY A 770 -36.87 -9.45 -21.43
CA GLY A 770 -35.62 -8.73 -21.66
C GLY A 770 -35.72 -7.49 -22.55
N LYS A 771 -36.95 -6.95 -22.73
CA LYS A 771 -37.15 -5.71 -23.49
C LYS A 771 -36.95 -4.50 -22.59
N ARG A 772 -36.32 -3.45 -23.13
CA ARG A 772 -36.36 -2.12 -22.49
C ARG A 772 -37.78 -1.75 -22.09
N THR A 773 -37.94 -1.18 -20.90
CA THR A 773 -39.18 -0.62 -20.42
C THR A 773 -39.74 0.40 -21.42
N THR A 774 -41.02 0.43 -21.58
CA THR A 774 -41.69 1.40 -22.44
C THR A 774 -41.81 2.73 -21.67
N ALA A 775 -41.90 3.86 -22.37
CA ALA A 775 -42.16 5.17 -21.76
C ALA A 775 -43.44 5.22 -20.87
N LYS A 776 -44.37 4.32 -21.10
CA LYS A 776 -45.57 4.18 -20.26
C LYS A 776 -45.24 3.46 -18.95
N GLU A 777 -44.44 2.41 -19.00
CA GLU A 777 -43.98 1.64 -17.84
C GLU A 777 -43.04 2.51 -16.97
N ASP A 778 -42.10 3.24 -17.55
CA ASP A 778 -41.24 4.17 -16.83
C ASP A 778 -42.03 5.26 -16.10
N ARG A 779 -43.08 5.79 -16.72
CA ARG A 779 -44.00 6.76 -16.10
C ARG A 779 -44.77 6.13 -14.94
N LEU A 780 -45.15 4.86 -15.02
CA LEU A 780 -45.87 4.15 -13.97
C LEU A 780 -44.93 3.88 -12.78
N VAL A 781 -43.71 3.44 -13.03
CA VAL A 781 -42.69 3.30 -11.97
C VAL A 781 -42.48 4.63 -11.25
N TYR A 782 -42.28 5.72 -12.01
CA TYR A 782 -42.12 7.05 -11.43
C TYR A 782 -43.33 7.44 -10.54
N GLN A 783 -44.58 7.17 -10.98
CA GLN A 783 -45.79 7.48 -10.20
C GLN A 783 -45.85 6.67 -8.89
N CYS A 784 -45.48 5.38 -8.90
CA CYS A 784 -45.41 4.55 -7.71
C CYS A 784 -44.41 5.10 -6.69
N ILE A 785 -43.21 5.42 -7.16
CA ILE A 785 -42.17 5.98 -6.31
C ILE A 785 -42.54 7.37 -5.76
N GLN A 786 -43.17 8.24 -6.58
CA GLN A 786 -43.59 9.57 -6.15
C GLN A 786 -44.69 9.51 -5.07
N ARG A 787 -45.55 8.48 -5.06
CA ARG A 787 -46.52 8.29 -3.96
C ARG A 787 -45.78 8.09 -2.63
N ALA A 788 -44.81 7.21 -2.57
CA ALA A 788 -44.02 6.98 -1.38
C ALA A 788 -43.24 8.24 -0.94
N VAL A 789 -42.60 8.96 -1.89
CA VAL A 789 -41.94 10.24 -1.63
C VAL A 789 -42.89 11.28 -1.05
N ASN A 790 -44.09 11.39 -1.58
CA ASN A 790 -45.10 12.35 -1.11
C ASN A 790 -45.62 11.99 0.29
N VAL A 791 -45.85 10.72 0.58
CA VAL A 791 -46.21 10.28 1.95
C VAL A 791 -45.10 10.66 2.92
N LEU A 792 -43.87 10.34 2.59
CA LEU A 792 -42.70 10.63 3.44
C LEU A 792 -42.55 12.14 3.70
N LYS A 793 -42.65 12.97 2.65
CA LYS A 793 -42.48 14.43 2.77
C LYS A 793 -43.62 15.14 3.47
N ASN A 794 -44.86 14.67 3.28
CA ASN A 794 -46.03 15.37 3.80
C ASN A 794 -46.46 14.92 5.19
N GLN A 795 -46.12 13.68 5.59
CA GLN A 795 -46.56 13.14 6.88
C GLN A 795 -45.46 13.10 7.95
N PHE A 796 -44.18 13.25 7.55
CA PHE A 796 -43.05 13.11 8.47
C PHE A 796 -42.17 14.37 8.45
N ASN A 797 -41.70 14.77 9.63
CA ASN A 797 -40.71 15.82 9.75
C ASN A 797 -39.32 15.35 9.18
N GLU A 798 -38.37 16.27 8.99
CA GLU A 798 -37.07 15.95 8.39
C GLU A 798 -36.29 14.87 9.13
N ASP A 799 -36.43 14.78 10.46
CA ASP A 799 -35.68 13.78 11.24
C ASP A 799 -36.23 12.37 11.01
N HIS A 800 -37.56 12.22 10.96
CA HIS A 800 -38.15 10.97 10.58
C HIS A 800 -37.87 10.58 9.13
N GLN A 801 -37.87 11.55 8.19
CA GLN A 801 -37.48 11.31 6.79
C GLN A 801 -36.02 10.81 6.68
N ARG A 802 -35.13 11.35 7.49
CA ARG A 802 -33.73 10.91 7.56
C ARG A 802 -33.61 9.52 8.17
N ALA A 803 -34.30 9.26 9.28
CA ALA A 803 -34.30 7.94 9.92
C ALA A 803 -34.85 6.87 8.96
N PHE A 804 -35.97 7.15 8.27
CA PHE A 804 -36.54 6.27 7.24
C PHE A 804 -35.53 6.01 6.11
N THR A 805 -34.96 7.07 5.52
CA THR A 805 -33.99 6.96 4.43
C THR A 805 -32.78 6.12 4.83
N LYS A 806 -32.36 6.22 6.09
CA LYS A 806 -31.25 5.46 6.61
C LYS A 806 -31.60 3.98 6.80
N ASN A 807 -32.76 3.67 7.36
CA ASN A 807 -33.22 2.29 7.46
C ASN A 807 -33.30 1.66 6.06
N CYS A 808 -33.80 2.41 5.07
CA CYS A 808 -33.81 1.99 3.67
C CYS A 808 -32.38 1.67 3.13
N ARG A 809 -31.38 2.54 3.39
CA ARG A 809 -29.99 2.29 2.99
C ARG A 809 -29.41 1.07 3.69
N GLY A 810 -29.64 0.95 5.01
CA GLY A 810 -29.22 -0.23 5.78
C GLY A 810 -29.83 -1.52 5.25
N PHE A 811 -31.12 -1.50 4.93
CA PHE A 811 -31.85 -2.63 4.36
C PHE A 811 -31.27 -3.04 2.99
N VAL A 812 -31.07 -2.08 2.08
CA VAL A 812 -30.50 -2.35 0.74
C VAL A 812 -29.11 -2.97 0.87
N ARG A 813 -28.20 -2.38 1.64
CA ARG A 813 -26.84 -2.90 1.84
C ARG A 813 -26.83 -4.29 2.45
N LEU A 814 -27.65 -4.51 3.48
CA LEU A 814 -27.71 -5.81 4.15
C LEU A 814 -28.38 -6.87 3.28
N TYR A 815 -29.41 -6.50 2.50
CA TYR A 815 -30.03 -7.40 1.52
C TYR A 815 -29.02 -7.82 0.44
N GLU A 816 -28.32 -6.88 -0.16
CA GLU A 816 -27.26 -7.14 -1.15
C GLU A 816 -26.20 -8.08 -0.57
N PHE A 817 -25.72 -7.80 0.63
CA PHE A 817 -24.75 -8.65 1.32
C PHE A 817 -25.29 -10.08 1.53
N LEU A 818 -26.46 -10.24 2.11
CA LEU A 818 -27.03 -11.55 2.44
C LEU A 818 -27.46 -12.34 1.19
N SER A 819 -27.93 -11.68 0.15
CA SER A 819 -28.27 -12.34 -1.13
C SER A 819 -27.06 -12.97 -1.82
N MET A 820 -25.85 -12.48 -1.52
CA MET A 820 -24.60 -13.08 -1.96
C MET A 820 -24.10 -14.13 -0.99
N ALA A 821 -24.37 -13.93 0.31
CA ALA A 821 -23.87 -14.75 1.39
C ALA A 821 -24.59 -16.09 1.55
N SER A 822 -25.84 -16.13 1.18
CA SER A 822 -26.70 -17.33 1.36
C SER A 822 -27.69 -17.45 0.23
N SER A 823 -28.01 -18.68 -0.16
CA SER A 823 -29.12 -18.95 -1.11
C SER A 823 -30.47 -18.79 -0.43
N PHE A 824 -30.78 -17.60 0.16
CA PHE A 824 -32.11 -17.37 0.61
C PHE A 824 -32.93 -16.78 -0.55
N GLY A 825 -33.93 -17.52 -1.00
CA GLY A 825 -34.90 -17.05 -1.99
C GLY A 825 -36.16 -16.57 -1.30
N ASP A 826 -36.28 -15.27 -1.04
CA ASP A 826 -37.52 -14.66 -0.57
C ASP A 826 -38.01 -13.66 -1.61
N PRO A 827 -39.00 -14.04 -2.45
CA PRO A 827 -39.49 -13.18 -3.54
C PRO A 827 -40.09 -11.86 -3.06
N GLU A 828 -40.74 -11.84 -1.91
CA GLU A 828 -41.41 -10.63 -1.38
C GLU A 828 -40.35 -9.63 -0.87
N LEU A 829 -39.36 -10.15 -0.17
CA LEU A 829 -38.25 -9.34 0.30
C LEU A 829 -37.43 -8.77 -0.88
N HIS A 830 -37.29 -9.54 -1.95
CA HIS A 830 -36.62 -9.10 -3.17
C HIS A 830 -37.39 -7.99 -3.90
N LYS A 831 -38.69 -8.09 -4.03
CA LYS A 831 -39.54 -7.03 -4.59
C LYS A 831 -39.39 -5.74 -3.78
N LYS A 832 -39.41 -5.85 -2.46
CA LYS A 832 -39.23 -4.72 -1.55
C LYS A 832 -37.84 -4.08 -1.70
N TYR A 833 -36.78 -4.89 -1.82
CA TYR A 833 -35.44 -4.41 -2.12
C TYR A 833 -35.40 -3.58 -3.40
N VAL A 834 -36.00 -4.06 -4.50
CA VAL A 834 -36.04 -3.33 -5.77
C VAL A 834 -36.76 -1.99 -5.62
N PHE A 835 -37.90 -1.97 -4.95
CA PHE A 835 -38.66 -0.73 -4.73
C PHE A 835 -37.86 0.26 -3.87
N VAL A 836 -37.30 -0.19 -2.74
CA VAL A 836 -36.55 0.65 -1.80
C VAL A 836 -35.29 1.21 -2.45
N ASN A 837 -34.59 0.40 -3.24
CA ASN A 837 -33.39 0.84 -3.96
C ASN A 837 -33.72 1.96 -4.97
N LEU A 838 -34.81 1.81 -5.73
CA LEU A 838 -35.31 2.86 -6.62
C LEU A 838 -35.77 4.10 -5.85
N LEU A 839 -36.51 3.91 -4.74
CA LEU A 839 -37.01 5.01 -3.90
C LEU A 839 -35.87 5.89 -3.38
N LEU A 840 -34.72 5.28 -2.98
CA LEU A 840 -33.56 6.00 -2.51
C LEU A 840 -32.96 6.96 -3.56
N THR A 841 -33.14 6.68 -4.85
CA THR A 841 -32.67 7.58 -5.93
C THR A 841 -33.47 8.89 -6.01
N TYR A 842 -34.75 8.86 -5.51
CA TYR A 842 -35.66 10.01 -5.52
C TYR A 842 -35.76 10.72 -4.15
N LEU A 843 -35.19 10.13 -3.10
CA LEU A 843 -35.10 10.75 -1.78
C LEU A 843 -33.90 11.68 -1.69
N VAL A 844 -33.87 12.73 -2.49
CA VAL A 844 -32.94 13.85 -2.30
C VAL A 844 -33.48 14.69 -1.14
N ILE A 845 -32.97 14.44 0.05
CA ILE A 845 -33.19 15.34 1.19
C ILE A 845 -32.42 16.62 0.87
N GLY A 846 -33.15 17.71 0.62
CA GLY A 846 -32.57 18.99 0.27
C GLY A 846 -31.46 19.38 1.24
N ASN A 847 -30.32 19.83 0.71
CA ASN A 847 -29.41 20.64 1.47
C ASN A 847 -30.18 21.91 1.87
N SER A 848 -30.84 21.88 3.04
CA SER A 848 -31.29 23.09 3.70
C SER A 848 -30.08 23.97 3.84
N GLY A 849 -30.12 25.18 3.26
CA GLY A 849 -29.01 26.13 3.22
C GLY A 849 -28.42 26.24 4.62
N GLY A 850 -27.22 25.69 4.78
CA GLY A 850 -26.56 25.63 6.07
C GLY A 850 -26.29 27.05 6.52
N ILE A 851 -26.76 27.42 7.70
CA ILE A 851 -26.39 28.69 8.33
C ILE A 851 -24.87 28.68 8.46
N SER A 852 -24.16 29.61 7.80
CA SER A 852 -22.72 29.75 7.92
C SER A 852 -22.36 30.15 9.34
N LEU A 853 -21.38 29.45 9.95
CA LEU A 853 -20.85 29.81 11.27
C LEU A 853 -19.67 30.79 11.20
N LYS A 854 -19.27 31.23 10.01
CA LYS A 854 -18.04 32.01 9.77
C LYS A 854 -17.91 33.24 10.66
N ASP A 855 -19.01 33.96 10.96
CA ASP A 855 -19.00 35.17 11.77
C ASP A 855 -19.77 35.03 13.09
N LYS A 856 -20.08 33.79 13.51
CA LYS A 856 -20.93 33.51 14.67
C LYS A 856 -20.18 32.90 15.84
N ILE A 857 -18.94 32.49 15.63
CA ILE A 857 -18.08 31.89 16.63
C ILE A 857 -16.67 32.50 16.54
N GLN A 858 -15.99 32.60 17.67
CA GLN A 858 -14.59 33.02 17.78
C GLN A 858 -13.84 32.01 18.65
N ALA A 859 -12.67 31.58 18.19
CA ALA A 859 -11.77 30.72 18.96
C ALA A 859 -10.85 31.62 19.81
N THR A 860 -10.70 31.27 21.08
CA THR A 860 -9.81 31.92 22.04
C THR A 860 -9.02 30.85 22.79
N ASN A 861 -7.90 31.25 23.42
CA ASN A 861 -7.07 30.38 24.23
C ASN A 861 -6.66 29.09 23.48
N PHE A 862 -5.93 29.30 22.39
CA PHE A 862 -5.52 28.24 21.49
C PHE A 862 -4.08 27.79 21.78
N TRP A 863 -3.84 26.46 22.04
CA TRP A 863 -2.49 25.90 22.16
C TRP A 863 -2.43 24.44 21.76
N GLN A 864 -1.23 23.98 21.43
CA GLN A 864 -0.91 22.62 21.06
C GLN A 864 -0.04 21.96 22.15
N GLU A 865 -0.34 20.73 22.49
CA GLU A 865 0.40 19.99 23.51
C GLU A 865 0.80 18.61 23.00
N SER A 866 2.10 18.28 23.13
CA SER A 866 2.59 16.95 22.81
C SER A 866 2.19 15.97 23.93
N GLN A 867 1.58 14.84 23.55
CA GLN A 867 1.25 13.75 24.45
C GLN A 867 2.38 12.71 24.55
N GLY A 868 3.56 13.02 24.00
CA GLY A 868 4.73 12.16 23.94
C GLY A 868 4.65 11.09 22.85
N ASP A 869 5.68 10.25 22.79
CA ASP A 869 5.74 9.12 21.87
C ASP A 869 4.89 7.97 22.39
N LYS A 870 3.90 7.55 21.63
CA LYS A 870 2.96 6.46 21.93
C LYS A 870 3.33 5.15 21.19
N GLY A 871 4.35 5.19 20.33
CA GLY A 871 4.68 4.09 19.40
C GLY A 871 5.32 2.86 20.01
N ASN A 872 5.75 2.88 21.27
CA ASN A 872 6.57 1.82 21.85
C ASN A 872 5.79 0.75 22.64
N LYS A 873 4.51 0.55 22.35
CA LYS A 873 3.72 -0.53 22.96
C LYS A 873 3.90 -1.82 22.17
N GLN A 874 4.20 -2.92 22.86
CA GLN A 874 4.16 -4.27 22.27
C GLN A 874 2.74 -4.51 21.72
N ARG A 875 2.63 -4.65 20.41
CA ARG A 875 1.38 -5.01 19.77
C ARG A 875 1.05 -6.45 20.10
N HIS A 876 -0.05 -6.66 20.81
CA HIS A 876 -0.59 -8.00 20.99
C HIS A 876 -1.18 -8.46 19.64
N ALA A 877 -0.61 -9.52 19.09
CA ALA A 877 -1.12 -10.20 17.93
C ALA A 877 -2.38 -11.00 18.30
N SER A 878 -3.50 -10.32 18.54
CA SER A 878 -4.81 -10.95 18.45
C SER A 878 -5.31 -10.71 17.04
N ALA A 879 -5.59 -11.79 16.28
CA ALA A 879 -6.26 -11.65 15.00
C ALA A 879 -7.62 -10.97 15.24
N PRO A 880 -7.82 -9.72 14.83
CA PRO A 880 -9.13 -9.13 14.94
C PRO A 880 -9.95 -9.71 13.81
N ASN A 881 -10.98 -10.47 14.17
CA ASN A 881 -12.04 -10.75 13.22
C ASN A 881 -12.66 -9.42 12.78
N VAL A 882 -12.55 -9.08 11.52
CA VAL A 882 -13.31 -7.97 10.94
C VAL A 882 -14.77 -8.37 11.02
N LYS A 883 -15.48 -7.85 12.01
CA LYS A 883 -16.91 -8.05 12.16
C LYS A 883 -17.63 -6.97 11.36
N LEU A 884 -18.49 -7.35 10.45
CA LEU A 884 -19.56 -6.46 10.02
C LEU A 884 -20.50 -6.29 11.23
N SER A 885 -20.17 -5.35 12.11
CA SER A 885 -21.04 -5.02 13.21
C SER A 885 -22.28 -4.27 12.66
N GLY A 886 -23.46 -4.67 13.07
CA GLY A 886 -24.65 -3.84 12.87
C GLY A 886 -24.51 -2.42 13.47
N ALA A 887 -23.40 -2.16 14.20
CA ALA A 887 -23.02 -0.84 14.75
C ALA A 887 -22.52 0.14 13.68
N ASP A 888 -22.00 -0.31 12.54
CA ASP A 888 -21.75 0.58 11.39
C ASP A 888 -23.07 1.04 10.73
N VAL A 889 -24.18 0.44 11.11
CA VAL A 889 -25.53 0.86 10.83
C VAL A 889 -26.11 1.72 11.96
N GLY A 890 -25.38 1.88 13.09
CA GLY A 890 -25.76 2.67 14.26
C GLY A 890 -25.80 4.18 13.98
N LEU A 891 -26.95 4.76 14.12
CA LEU A 891 -27.26 6.18 13.97
C LEU A 891 -27.11 6.90 15.28
N THR A 892 -26.40 7.96 15.21
CA THR A 892 -26.75 9.17 15.98
C THR A 892 -27.80 9.95 15.18
N VAL A 893 -28.98 10.12 15.75
CA VAL A 893 -29.95 11.11 15.30
C VAL A 893 -29.25 12.45 15.39
N ASP A 894 -29.33 13.27 14.34
CA ASP A 894 -28.73 14.61 14.35
C ASP A 894 -29.65 15.50 15.18
N GLU A 895 -29.42 15.51 16.49
CA GLU A 895 -30.19 16.33 17.45
C GLU A 895 -30.02 17.80 17.09
N VAL A 896 -31.13 18.53 17.10
CA VAL A 896 -31.11 19.98 16.99
C VAL A 896 -30.90 20.57 18.37
N LYS A 897 -29.84 21.39 18.53
CA LYS A 897 -29.49 22.09 19.78
C LYS A 897 -29.23 23.55 19.49
N HIS A 898 -29.37 24.36 20.52
CA HIS A 898 -28.94 25.77 20.44
C HIS A 898 -27.41 25.86 20.23
N LEU A 899 -26.98 26.86 19.49
CA LEU A 899 -25.55 27.05 19.19
C LEU A 899 -24.69 27.15 20.46
N SER A 900 -25.21 27.77 21.52
CA SER A 900 -24.54 27.86 22.83
C SER A 900 -24.31 26.49 23.44
N GLU A 901 -25.32 25.59 23.40
CA GLU A 901 -25.19 24.23 23.92
C GLU A 901 -24.17 23.41 23.13
N ILE A 902 -24.12 23.57 21.82
CA ILE A 902 -23.15 22.89 20.95
C ILE A 902 -21.74 23.40 21.25
N ILE A 903 -21.58 24.71 21.43
CA ILE A 903 -20.28 25.33 21.80
C ILE A 903 -19.83 24.81 23.16
N ASP A 904 -20.69 24.72 24.16
CA ASP A 904 -20.36 24.21 25.49
C ASP A 904 -19.98 22.72 25.44
N GLU A 905 -20.65 21.92 24.63
CA GLU A 905 -20.31 20.51 24.42
C GLU A 905 -18.95 20.35 23.73
N VAL A 906 -18.61 21.18 22.72
CA VAL A 906 -17.33 21.18 22.06
C VAL A 906 -16.22 21.65 23.01
N ASN A 907 -16.44 22.75 23.75
CA ASN A 907 -15.51 23.25 24.75
C ASN A 907 -15.26 22.21 25.86
N SER A 908 -16.27 21.48 26.29
CA SER A 908 -16.12 20.44 27.33
C SER A 908 -15.27 19.25 26.86
N ARG A 909 -15.32 18.93 25.56
CA ARG A 909 -14.46 17.89 24.94
C ARG A 909 -13.05 18.37 24.70
N ALA A 910 -12.88 19.59 24.23
CA ALA A 910 -11.59 20.21 24.01
C ALA A 910 -10.85 20.51 25.32
N GLY A 911 -11.60 20.68 26.43
CA GLY A 911 -11.07 20.97 27.76
C GLY A 911 -11.02 19.80 28.75
N LYS A 912 -11.37 18.57 28.37
CA LYS A 912 -11.44 17.40 29.29
C LYS A 912 -10.10 16.89 29.88
N GLY A 913 -9.08 17.70 29.90
CA GLY A 913 -7.88 17.42 30.67
C GLY A 913 -7.74 18.30 31.91
N TYR A 914 -8.50 19.41 31.99
CA TYR A 914 -8.37 20.36 33.09
C TYR A 914 -9.74 20.90 33.48
N ASN A 915 -10.02 20.85 34.75
CA ASN A 915 -11.17 21.53 35.32
C ASN A 915 -10.96 23.04 35.12
N SER A 916 -11.58 23.62 34.11
CA SER A 916 -11.25 24.97 33.57
C SER A 916 -11.33 26.07 34.62
N SER A 917 -12.17 25.92 35.65
CA SER A 917 -12.27 26.86 36.75
C SER A 917 -11.08 26.79 37.71
N ALA A 918 -10.50 25.60 37.91
CA ALA A 918 -9.36 25.43 38.83
C ALA A 918 -8.06 25.92 38.17
N MET A 919 -7.84 25.57 36.90
CA MET A 919 -6.62 25.96 36.17
C MET A 919 -6.59 27.46 35.86
N THR A 920 -7.72 28.04 35.46
CA THR A 920 -7.81 29.50 35.27
C THR A 920 -7.54 30.24 36.59
N LYS A 921 -8.02 29.71 37.71
CA LYS A 921 -7.69 30.23 39.04
C LYS A 921 -6.20 30.14 39.34
N VAL A 922 -5.58 29.00 39.09
CA VAL A 922 -4.15 28.80 39.33
C VAL A 922 -3.29 29.66 38.43
N MET A 923 -3.65 29.80 37.15
CA MET A 923 -2.93 30.69 36.22
C MET A 923 -3.07 32.17 36.59
N LEU A 924 -4.25 32.60 37.04
CA LEU A 924 -4.45 33.93 37.60
C LEU A 924 -3.68 34.14 38.90
N GLN A 925 -3.58 33.14 39.75
CA GLN A 925 -2.78 33.16 40.97
C GLN A 925 -1.29 33.30 40.65
N ILE A 926 -0.76 32.56 39.66
CA ILE A 926 0.64 32.71 39.23
C ILE A 926 0.88 34.13 38.75
N LYS A 927 0.04 34.67 37.87
CA LYS A 927 0.17 36.03 37.36
C LYS A 927 0.15 37.05 38.51
N ASP A 928 -0.78 36.91 39.44
CA ASP A 928 -0.90 37.78 40.62
C ASP A 928 0.35 37.74 41.52
N LEU A 929 0.88 36.53 41.79
CA LEU A 929 2.11 36.35 42.56
C LEU A 929 3.33 36.99 41.85
N LEU A 930 3.44 36.83 40.54
CA LEU A 930 4.51 37.45 39.74
C LEU A 930 4.42 39.00 39.74
N LEU A 931 3.22 39.56 39.68
CA LEU A 931 2.99 41.02 39.74
C LEU A 931 3.26 41.65 41.12
N HIS A 932 3.19 40.82 42.20
CA HIS A 932 3.51 41.29 43.55
C HIS A 932 4.99 41.07 43.95
N SER A 933 5.80 40.49 43.08
CA SER A 933 7.21 40.25 43.32
C SER A 933 8.03 41.57 43.22
N ASP A 934 8.57 42.04 44.33
CA ASP A 934 9.43 43.26 44.37
C ASP A 934 10.69 43.09 43.50
N LYS A 935 11.23 41.87 43.40
CA LYS A 935 12.39 41.57 42.56
C LYS A 935 12.07 41.73 41.08
N LEU A 936 10.94 41.19 40.62
CA LEU A 936 10.49 41.29 39.24
C LEU A 936 10.11 42.77 38.90
N LYS A 937 9.48 43.45 39.82
CA LYS A 937 9.15 44.89 39.67
C LYS A 937 10.40 45.75 39.48
N THR A 938 11.43 45.54 40.29
CA THR A 938 12.70 46.21 40.16
C THR A 938 13.42 45.90 38.85
N SER A 939 13.38 44.61 38.45
CA SER A 939 13.98 44.16 37.20
C SER A 939 13.27 44.74 35.98
N ALA A 940 11.93 44.75 35.95
CA ALA A 940 11.14 45.27 34.84
C ALA A 940 11.32 46.79 34.64
N LYS A 941 11.46 47.57 35.73
CA LYS A 941 11.67 49.03 35.70
C LYS A 941 13.05 49.41 35.17
N ASN A 942 14.08 48.62 35.43
CA ASN A 942 15.48 48.98 35.15
C ASN A 942 16.05 48.35 33.88
N ASN A 943 15.38 47.41 33.28
CA ASN A 943 15.90 46.64 32.13
C ASN A 943 15.01 46.73 30.89
N THR A 944 15.58 46.38 29.72
CA THR A 944 14.82 46.13 28.50
C THR A 944 14.05 44.79 28.63
N GLU A 945 13.05 44.56 27.80
CA GLU A 945 12.30 43.29 27.82
C GLU A 945 13.18 42.10 27.61
N GLN A 946 14.19 42.19 26.73
CA GLN A 946 15.18 41.12 26.48
C GLN A 946 16.06 40.84 27.71
N ASP A 947 16.53 41.91 28.38
CA ASP A 947 17.34 41.74 29.60
C ASP A 947 16.48 41.26 30.78
N PHE A 948 15.19 41.66 30.82
CA PHE A 948 14.23 41.18 31.81
C PHE A 948 13.97 39.68 31.66
N GLU A 949 13.86 39.17 30.41
CA GLU A 949 13.69 37.77 30.12
C GLU A 949 14.80 36.89 30.75
N PHE A 950 16.06 37.32 30.65
CA PHE A 950 17.20 36.58 31.26
C PHE A 950 17.07 36.48 32.78
N SER A 951 16.58 37.55 33.43
CA SER A 951 16.44 37.57 34.89
C SER A 951 15.08 37.07 35.41
N PHE A 952 14.11 36.90 34.50
CA PHE A 952 12.73 36.56 34.85
C PHE A 952 12.62 35.24 35.54
N TYR A 953 13.14 34.19 34.93
CA TYR A 953 13.05 32.81 35.45
C TYR A 953 13.79 32.62 36.77
N ASP A 954 14.94 33.30 36.95
CA ASP A 954 15.72 33.23 38.19
C ASP A 954 15.05 33.94 39.36
N ASN A 955 14.25 35.01 39.10
CA ASN A 955 13.59 35.79 40.12
C ASN A 955 12.14 35.36 40.41
N THR A 956 11.64 34.32 39.76
CA THR A 956 10.27 33.83 39.98
C THR A 956 10.16 32.77 41.09
N ASP A 957 11.25 32.14 41.53
CA ASP A 957 11.21 31.05 42.52
C ASP A 957 10.61 31.47 43.86
N ASP A 958 10.94 32.67 44.35
CA ASP A 958 10.39 33.21 45.60
C ASP A 958 8.85 33.38 45.50
N ALA A 959 8.35 33.86 44.38
CA ALA A 959 6.92 34.01 44.11
C ALA A 959 6.20 32.65 43.97
N LEU A 960 6.85 31.65 43.37
CA LEU A 960 6.29 30.32 43.26
C LEU A 960 6.28 29.58 44.61
N ILE A 961 7.28 29.79 45.47
CA ILE A 961 7.32 29.27 46.85
C ILE A 961 6.16 29.83 47.66
N GLU A 962 5.81 31.10 47.54
CA GLU A 962 4.64 31.68 48.19
C GLU A 962 3.35 31.02 47.74
N GLY A 963 3.26 30.62 46.45
CA GLY A 963 2.14 29.87 45.89
C GLY A 963 1.94 28.46 46.45
N LEU A 964 2.97 27.86 47.06
CA LEU A 964 2.87 26.51 47.67
C LEU A 964 1.79 26.44 48.77
N SER A 965 1.56 27.53 49.49
CA SER A 965 0.50 27.59 50.52
C SER A 965 -0.92 27.57 49.94
N GLN A 966 -1.08 27.86 48.64
CA GLN A 966 -2.37 27.96 47.92
C GLN A 966 -2.69 26.72 47.09
N ASN A 967 -1.68 26.10 46.46
CA ASN A 967 -1.83 24.85 45.71
C ASN A 967 -0.52 24.06 45.66
N GLN A 968 -0.30 23.25 46.71
CA GLN A 968 0.96 22.57 46.94
C GLN A 968 1.40 21.65 45.77
N ASP A 969 0.49 20.88 45.20
CA ASP A 969 0.84 19.88 44.17
C ASP A 969 1.32 20.56 42.89
N PHE A 970 0.65 21.62 42.47
CA PHE A 970 0.96 22.31 41.22
C PHE A 970 2.24 23.17 41.34
N PHE A 971 2.38 23.96 42.41
CA PHE A 971 3.56 24.76 42.61
C PHE A 971 4.82 23.93 42.94
N SER A 972 4.67 22.78 43.60
CA SER A 972 5.77 21.81 43.76
C SER A 972 6.24 21.24 42.42
N LEU A 973 5.31 20.99 41.48
CA LEU A 973 5.65 20.54 40.11
C LEU A 973 6.44 21.59 39.34
N LEU A 974 6.04 22.86 39.42
CA LEU A 974 6.77 23.99 38.79
C LEU A 974 8.18 24.15 39.36
N LEU A 975 8.34 24.04 40.69
CA LEU A 975 9.63 24.19 41.36
C LEU A 975 10.56 22.97 41.17
N SER A 976 9.99 21.80 40.85
CA SER A 976 10.77 20.57 40.63
C SER A 976 11.12 20.26 39.18
N ASN A 977 10.56 21.02 38.24
CA ASN A 977 10.74 20.78 36.82
C ASN A 977 10.93 22.07 36.03
N ASP A 978 12.19 22.39 35.74
CA ASP A 978 12.59 23.63 35.04
C ASP A 978 11.96 23.76 33.65
N ASP A 979 11.75 22.65 32.92
CA ASP A 979 11.11 22.70 31.60
C ASP A 979 9.64 23.10 31.69
N ILE A 980 8.90 22.57 32.68
CA ILE A 980 7.51 22.93 32.91
C ILE A 980 7.43 24.39 33.43
N LYS A 981 8.33 24.75 34.36
CA LYS A 981 8.45 26.10 34.87
C LYS A 981 8.63 27.13 33.75
N HIS A 982 9.62 26.92 32.88
CA HIS A 982 9.90 27.83 31.76
C HIS A 982 8.70 27.97 30.80
N ARG A 983 8.02 26.85 30.49
CA ARG A 983 6.84 26.85 29.60
C ARG A 983 5.65 27.57 30.21
N VAL A 984 5.36 27.37 31.48
CA VAL A 984 4.22 28.01 32.16
C VAL A 984 4.49 29.48 32.38
N LEU A 985 5.68 29.84 32.88
CA LEU A 985 6.04 31.23 33.17
C LEU A 985 6.26 32.06 31.91
N GLY A 986 6.75 31.47 30.82
CA GLY A 986 6.94 32.11 29.53
C GLY A 986 5.67 32.74 28.95
N VAL A 987 4.50 32.13 29.26
CA VAL A 987 3.19 32.67 28.85
C VAL A 987 2.94 34.05 29.47
N PHE A 988 3.47 34.35 30.67
CA PHE A 988 3.24 35.56 31.39
C PHE A 988 4.33 36.63 31.20
N LEU A 989 5.47 36.26 30.61
CA LEU A 989 6.65 37.15 30.56
C LEU A 989 6.35 38.53 30.00
N HIS A 990 5.75 38.57 28.83
CA HIS A 990 5.42 39.82 28.14
C HIS A 990 4.38 40.64 28.90
N GLU A 991 3.30 40.02 29.38
CA GLU A 991 2.25 40.69 30.13
C GLU A 991 2.77 41.20 31.48
N VAL A 992 3.51 40.36 32.22
CA VAL A 992 4.09 40.75 33.52
C VAL A 992 5.09 41.87 33.36
N TYR A 993 5.97 41.84 32.36
CA TYR A 993 6.89 42.96 32.07
C TYR A 993 6.17 44.26 31.85
N LYS A 994 5.13 44.25 30.99
CA LYS A 994 4.36 45.46 30.67
C LYS A 994 3.61 46.00 31.87
N GLU A 995 2.89 45.14 32.60
CA GLU A 995 2.10 45.57 33.77
C GLU A 995 2.99 46.04 34.91
N LEU A 996 4.15 45.42 35.20
CA LEU A 996 5.09 45.85 36.23
C LEU A 996 5.75 47.19 35.90
N ARG A 997 5.91 47.47 34.61
CA ARG A 997 6.49 48.76 34.15
C ARG A 997 5.50 49.92 34.20
N GLU A 998 4.21 49.60 34.04
CA GLU A 998 3.10 50.57 34.11
C GLU A 998 2.61 50.81 35.57
N GLN A 999 3.00 49.95 36.53
CA GLN A 999 2.71 50.16 37.94
C GLN A 999 3.50 51.36 38.49
N PRO A 1000 2.88 52.24 39.27
CA PRO A 1000 3.50 53.47 39.78
C PRO A 1000 4.71 53.22 40.73
#